data_c2ec82033364dcf1b2fb9ba94b15f6e7
#
_entry.id   c2ec82033364dcf1b2fb9ba94b15f6e7
#
_cell.length_a   1.000
_cell.length_b   1.000
_cell.length_c   1.000
_cell.angle_alpha   90.00
_cell.angle_beta   90.00
_cell.angle_gamma   90.00
#
_symmetry.space_group_name_H-M   'P 1'
#
loop_
_entity.id
_entity.type
_entity.pdbx_description
1 polymer ?
#
loop_
_entity_poly.entity_id
_entity_poly.type
_entity_poly.pdbx_seq_one_letter_code
_entity_poly.pdbx_strand_id
1 'polypeptide(L)'
;MATFLYSIGRFAFRRRRLVALVWVALLAIAGVGAATASTATSNSFSIPGTEAQRAFDLLEERYPGQSADGASARVVFKAPEGEKITAPENAAEVSGIVKELQDGSDQIASVADPFDKKAPAVSQDGTTAYISVTYDVSSFELTEETRDSLKNAGNDAREGGMTVEIGGDALMVMPETGITEVIGVVVAGIVLVITFGSLVAAGLPLITALIGVGIGVSAITALASVMDLGSTTATLAMMIGLAVGIDYALFIVSRYRAELAEGREREEAAGRAVGTAGSAVVFAGLTVVIALAGLTVVNIPILTKMGLAAAGTVVLAVLVAITLIPAFLGFAGERIVSRKDRKARKAAAEQAAATGEVLVGDAPRDNGGTRWSRFVQRRPVMVLLAGVIGLGVIAIPAASLEMGLPDDGAQPTSTSPRKAYDLLSDGFGPGFNGPLVGVVDLKNSDDQDAVLQRITGEIQKNDHVAIVTPPAPNEAGDTATFQVIPKDRPNSTETETLVHDIRDLGDTLKSEDGAEVFVTGATAMNIDFSEKMNDALLPYLALVVGLAFLLLMVVFRSVLVPLKAALGFLLSVVAALGAVVAVFQWGWLGGLFGVEQPGPIMSVMPILMVGVVFGLAMDYEVFLVTRMREAYVHGESPSEAITTGFRHGARVVTAAAVIMIAVFAGFIGSSEQMIKMIGFGLAIAVFFDAFVVRMAIVPAVLALLGKRAWWLPRWLDRALPDFDVEGDKLRKKLDGDAAEGGSGKEERETVSV
;
A
#
# COMPACT_ATOMS: atom_id res chain seq x y z
N MET A 1 -25.26 -6.01 -17.68
CA MET A 1 -24.00 -5.27 -17.49
C MET A 1 -23.19 -5.27 -18.77
N ALA A 2 -22.83 -6.40 -19.34
CA ALA A 2 -22.02 -6.52 -20.56
C ALA A 2 -22.56 -5.69 -21.75
N THR A 3 -23.87 -5.67 -21.97
CA THR A 3 -24.52 -4.89 -23.05
C THR A 3 -24.36 -3.36 -22.86
N PHE A 4 -24.42 -2.90 -21.62
CA PHE A 4 -24.21 -1.48 -21.29
C PHE A 4 -22.74 -1.08 -21.53
N LEU A 5 -21.79 -1.89 -21.05
CA LEU A 5 -20.36 -1.67 -21.27
C LEU A 5 -19.98 -1.76 -22.76
N TYR A 6 -20.61 -2.67 -23.51
CA TYR A 6 -20.47 -2.73 -24.95
C TYR A 6 -20.85 -1.39 -25.62
N SER A 7 -21.98 -0.81 -25.19
CA SER A 7 -22.43 0.49 -25.73
C SER A 7 -21.45 1.62 -25.37
N ILE A 8 -20.89 1.62 -24.15
CA ILE A 8 -19.85 2.57 -23.72
C ILE A 8 -18.61 2.43 -24.60
N GLY A 9 -18.14 1.19 -24.82
CA GLY A 9 -16.95 0.94 -25.64
C GLY A 9 -17.10 1.44 -27.07
N ARG A 10 -18.27 1.20 -27.70
CA ARG A 10 -18.59 1.75 -29.03
C ARG A 10 -18.70 3.26 -29.04
N PHE A 11 -19.37 3.84 -28.05
CA PHE A 11 -19.48 5.30 -27.92
C PHE A 11 -18.11 5.95 -27.80
N ALA A 12 -17.25 5.44 -26.89
CA ALA A 12 -15.91 5.95 -26.67
C ALA A 12 -15.03 5.82 -27.94
N PHE A 13 -15.13 4.71 -28.66
CA PHE A 13 -14.42 4.50 -29.92
C PHE A 13 -14.88 5.49 -31.01
N ARG A 14 -16.20 5.70 -31.19
CA ARG A 14 -16.76 6.65 -32.15
C ARG A 14 -16.45 8.10 -31.81
N ARG A 15 -16.64 8.49 -30.54
CA ARG A 15 -16.45 9.85 -30.03
C ARG A 15 -15.06 10.06 -29.40
N ARG A 16 -14.03 9.36 -29.94
CA ARG A 16 -12.67 9.31 -29.38
C ARG A 16 -12.07 10.67 -29.06
N ARG A 17 -12.33 11.71 -29.89
CA ARG A 17 -11.83 13.07 -29.66
C ARG A 17 -12.47 13.72 -28.43
N LEU A 18 -13.77 13.53 -28.27
CA LEU A 18 -14.52 14.05 -27.12
C LEU A 18 -14.07 13.37 -25.83
N VAL A 19 -13.96 12.04 -25.82
CA VAL A 19 -13.51 11.28 -24.63
C VAL A 19 -12.08 11.66 -24.25
N ALA A 20 -11.16 11.74 -25.21
CA ALA A 20 -9.79 12.16 -24.93
C ALA A 20 -9.73 13.60 -24.40
N LEU A 21 -10.53 14.53 -24.96
CA LEU A 21 -10.60 15.92 -24.50
C LEU A 21 -11.14 16.01 -23.07
N VAL A 22 -12.18 15.24 -22.71
CA VAL A 22 -12.71 15.19 -21.34
C VAL A 22 -11.65 14.73 -20.35
N TRP A 23 -10.90 13.67 -20.65
CA TRP A 23 -9.86 13.18 -19.77
C TRP A 23 -8.67 14.13 -19.64
N VAL A 24 -8.26 14.80 -20.73
CA VAL A 24 -7.24 15.84 -20.71
C VAL A 24 -7.72 17.07 -19.90
N ALA A 25 -8.99 17.45 -20.05
CA ALA A 25 -9.56 18.55 -19.25
C ALA A 25 -9.61 18.19 -17.76
N LEU A 26 -9.99 16.95 -17.40
CA LEU A 26 -9.97 16.49 -16.02
C LEU A 26 -8.52 16.51 -15.44
N LEU A 27 -7.53 16.06 -16.23
CA LEU A 27 -6.13 16.13 -15.81
C LEU A 27 -5.68 17.58 -15.60
N ALA A 28 -6.05 18.49 -16.50
CA ALA A 28 -5.72 19.90 -16.38
C ALA A 28 -6.39 20.54 -15.14
N ILE A 29 -7.68 20.25 -14.90
CA ILE A 29 -8.40 20.77 -13.74
C ILE A 29 -7.77 20.25 -12.43
N ALA A 30 -7.50 18.93 -12.34
CA ALA A 30 -6.87 18.35 -11.18
C ALA A 30 -5.44 18.90 -10.97
N GLY A 31 -4.66 19.08 -12.05
CA GLY A 31 -3.32 19.65 -12.00
C GLY A 31 -3.31 21.11 -11.55
N VAL A 32 -4.25 21.93 -12.02
CA VAL A 32 -4.42 23.31 -11.55
C VAL A 32 -4.83 23.31 -10.07
N GLY A 33 -5.77 22.43 -9.67
CA GLY A 33 -6.16 22.28 -8.27
C GLY A 33 -4.97 21.93 -7.38
N ALA A 34 -4.12 20.99 -7.80
CA ALA A 34 -2.92 20.63 -7.05
C ALA A 34 -1.90 21.78 -6.97
N ALA A 35 -1.71 22.53 -8.07
CA ALA A 35 -0.77 23.65 -8.11
C ALA A 35 -1.22 24.86 -7.27
N THR A 36 -2.51 24.99 -7.00
CA THR A 36 -3.10 26.07 -6.20
C THR A 36 -3.43 25.65 -4.76
N ALA A 37 -3.31 24.36 -4.44
CA ALA A 37 -3.52 23.88 -3.10
C ALA A 37 -2.47 24.43 -2.14
N SER A 38 -2.91 24.85 -0.95
CA SER A 38 -2.01 25.18 0.16
C SER A 38 -1.19 23.95 0.54
N THR A 39 0.10 24.11 0.75
CA THR A 39 1.01 23.03 1.17
C THR A 39 0.87 22.69 2.65
N ALA A 40 0.01 23.41 3.39
CA ALA A 40 -0.27 23.11 4.80
C ALA A 40 -1.04 21.79 4.90
N THR A 41 -0.32 20.69 5.00
CA THR A 41 -0.84 19.37 5.37
C THR A 41 -0.66 19.20 6.86
N SER A 42 -1.71 19.37 7.65
CA SER A 42 -1.71 18.97 9.04
C SER A 42 -1.75 17.42 9.07
N ASN A 43 -0.62 16.78 9.25
CA ASN A 43 -0.56 15.35 9.55
C ASN A 43 -0.69 15.17 11.06
N SER A 44 -1.80 15.58 11.67
CA SER A 44 -2.06 15.23 13.05
C SER A 44 -2.23 13.71 13.14
N PHE A 45 -1.25 13.06 13.74
CA PHE A 45 -1.27 11.61 14.00
C PHE A 45 -2.16 11.37 15.21
N SER A 46 -3.44 11.11 14.98
CA SER A 46 -4.41 10.84 16.02
C SER A 46 -4.87 9.38 15.99
N ILE A 47 -4.94 8.77 17.17
CA ILE A 47 -5.38 7.38 17.36
C ILE A 47 -6.57 7.37 18.34
N PRO A 48 -7.76 7.74 17.88
CA PRO A 48 -8.92 7.89 18.76
C PRO A 48 -9.20 6.62 19.56
N GLY A 49 -9.44 6.81 20.86
CA GLY A 49 -9.84 5.76 21.79
C GLY A 49 -8.68 4.99 22.43
N THR A 50 -7.42 5.41 22.22
CA THR A 50 -6.27 4.90 22.96
C THR A 50 -5.99 5.75 24.19
N GLU A 51 -5.20 5.20 25.12
CA GLU A 51 -4.84 5.92 26.34
C GLU A 51 -3.83 7.01 26.04
N ALA A 52 -2.82 6.75 25.22
CA ALA A 52 -1.86 7.77 24.84
C ALA A 52 -2.50 8.97 24.15
N GLN A 53 -3.57 8.76 23.35
CA GLN A 53 -4.34 9.86 22.76
C GLN A 53 -5.09 10.65 23.82
N ARG A 54 -5.71 9.99 24.80
CA ARG A 54 -6.40 10.70 25.89
C ARG A 54 -5.45 11.56 26.73
N ALA A 55 -4.23 11.03 27.00
CA ALA A 55 -3.20 11.80 27.65
C ALA A 55 -2.76 13.01 26.83
N PHE A 56 -2.64 12.82 25.52
CA PHE A 56 -2.31 13.89 24.58
C PHE A 56 -3.39 14.99 24.56
N ASP A 57 -4.65 14.59 24.44
CA ASP A 57 -5.80 15.51 24.46
C ASP A 57 -5.85 16.30 25.80
N LEU A 58 -5.52 15.63 26.92
CA LEU A 58 -5.45 16.27 28.24
C LEU A 58 -4.31 17.29 28.32
N LEU A 59 -3.15 16.98 27.74
CA LEU A 59 -2.03 17.92 27.66
C LEU A 59 -2.40 19.17 26.86
N GLU A 60 -3.02 19.01 25.72
CA GLU A 60 -3.47 20.12 24.88
C GLU A 60 -4.50 21.01 25.62
N GLU A 61 -5.45 20.39 26.37
CA GLU A 61 -6.43 21.12 27.17
C GLU A 61 -5.80 21.88 28.37
N ARG A 62 -4.80 21.26 29.02
CA ARG A 62 -4.32 21.73 30.34
C ARG A 62 -3.01 22.48 30.29
N TYR A 63 -2.28 22.46 29.18
CA TYR A 63 -1.03 23.20 28.96
C TYR A 63 -1.16 24.11 27.72
N PRO A 64 -2.04 25.16 27.78
CA PRO A 64 -2.25 26.04 26.64
C PRO A 64 -0.95 26.77 26.29
N GLY A 65 -0.57 26.72 25.00
CA GLY A 65 0.66 27.33 24.48
C GLY A 65 1.87 26.38 24.38
N GLN A 66 1.69 25.12 24.75
CA GLN A 66 2.64 24.07 24.37
C GLN A 66 1.99 23.20 23.30
N SER A 67 2.54 23.23 22.07
CA SER A 67 2.06 22.36 21.00
C SER A 67 2.51 20.93 21.32
N ALA A 68 1.58 20.09 21.77
CA ALA A 68 1.87 18.68 22.03
C ALA A 68 2.24 17.91 20.76
N ASP A 69 1.90 18.46 19.57
CA ASP A 69 2.18 17.91 18.21
C ASP A 69 3.32 18.65 17.49
N GLY A 70 4.07 19.47 18.21
CA GLY A 70 5.20 20.21 17.67
C GLY A 70 6.35 19.30 17.25
N ALA A 71 6.99 19.65 16.13
CA ALA A 71 8.19 18.94 15.68
C ALA A 71 9.29 19.01 16.74
N SER A 72 10.17 18.02 16.74
CA SER A 72 11.29 17.95 17.66
C SER A 72 12.60 17.64 16.94
N ALA A 73 13.69 18.20 17.45
CA ALA A 73 15.03 17.83 17.05
C ALA A 73 15.92 17.60 18.27
N ARG A 74 16.86 16.68 18.12
CA ARG A 74 17.93 16.47 19.10
C ARG A 74 19.27 16.66 18.42
N VAL A 75 19.99 17.69 18.80
CA VAL A 75 21.34 17.96 18.31
C VAL A 75 22.30 17.33 19.34
N VAL A 76 22.96 16.25 18.95
CA VAL A 76 23.81 15.44 19.81
C VAL A 76 25.25 15.77 19.53
N PHE A 77 25.99 16.11 20.58
CA PHE A 77 27.40 16.50 20.56
C PHE A 77 28.26 15.45 21.26
N LYS A 78 29.35 15.06 20.65
CA LYS A 78 30.39 14.25 21.27
C LYS A 78 31.73 15.00 21.21
N ALA A 79 32.35 15.16 22.36
CA ALA A 79 33.65 15.82 22.46
C ALA A 79 34.74 15.06 21.69
N PRO A 80 35.83 15.72 21.26
CA PRO A 80 36.99 15.09 20.68
C PRO A 80 37.59 14.02 21.59
N GLU A 81 38.32 13.05 21.02
CA GLU A 81 38.92 11.95 21.80
C GLU A 81 39.78 12.46 22.95
N GLY A 82 39.49 12.01 24.17
CA GLY A 82 40.21 12.37 25.37
C GLY A 82 39.75 13.65 26.06
N GLU A 83 38.78 14.35 25.48
CA GLU A 83 38.21 15.58 26.04
C GLU A 83 36.81 15.33 26.64
N LYS A 84 36.35 16.29 27.43
CA LYS A 84 34.98 16.30 27.97
C LYS A 84 34.16 17.41 27.33
N ILE A 85 32.90 17.15 27.14
CA ILE A 85 31.97 18.15 26.64
C ILE A 85 31.79 19.33 27.61
N THR A 86 32.05 19.07 28.90
CA THR A 86 32.06 20.08 29.97
C THR A 86 33.35 20.90 30.05
N ALA A 87 34.36 20.62 29.22
CA ALA A 87 35.53 21.48 29.11
C ALA A 87 35.14 22.90 28.68
N PRO A 88 35.77 23.97 29.20
CA PRO A 88 35.31 25.35 28.97
C PRO A 88 35.18 25.71 27.51
N GLU A 89 36.04 25.21 26.63
CA GLU A 89 36.03 25.47 25.19
C GLU A 89 34.80 24.77 24.54
N ASN A 90 34.64 23.48 24.78
CA ASN A 90 33.51 22.69 24.23
C ASN A 90 32.17 23.18 24.79
N ALA A 91 32.10 23.48 26.10
CA ALA A 91 30.89 23.98 26.71
C ALA A 91 30.47 25.38 26.18
N ALA A 92 31.45 26.26 25.90
CA ALA A 92 31.19 27.56 25.34
C ALA A 92 30.65 27.45 23.89
N GLU A 93 31.16 26.52 23.10
CA GLU A 93 30.70 26.25 21.74
C GLU A 93 29.30 25.68 21.76
N VAL A 94 28.97 24.66 22.55
CA VAL A 94 27.61 24.14 22.71
C VAL A 94 26.61 25.22 23.14
N SER A 95 27.00 26.08 24.11
CA SER A 95 26.18 27.19 24.56
C SER A 95 26.00 28.26 23.46
N GLY A 96 26.97 28.40 22.57
CA GLY A 96 26.84 29.24 21.36
C GLY A 96 25.74 28.73 20.43
N ILE A 97 25.75 27.43 20.14
CA ILE A 97 24.74 26.74 19.34
C ILE A 97 23.34 26.82 19.97
N VAL A 98 23.23 26.72 21.31
CA VAL A 98 21.95 26.94 22.01
C VAL A 98 21.36 28.29 21.66
N LYS A 99 22.17 29.37 21.68
CA LYS A 99 21.72 30.73 21.35
C LYS A 99 21.39 30.87 19.88
N GLU A 100 22.22 30.32 19.00
CA GLU A 100 21.97 30.31 17.57
C GLU A 100 20.65 29.65 17.22
N LEU A 101 20.35 28.49 17.84
CA LEU A 101 19.07 27.82 17.68
C LEU A 101 17.90 28.64 18.26
N GLN A 102 18.07 29.27 19.43
CA GLN A 102 17.03 30.11 20.02
C GLN A 102 16.62 31.29 19.13
N ASP A 103 17.61 31.89 18.44
CA ASP A 103 17.42 33.05 17.57
C ASP A 103 17.12 32.62 16.10
N GLY A 104 17.17 31.32 15.80
CA GLY A 104 17.21 30.78 14.43
C GLY A 104 15.90 30.77 13.68
N SER A 105 14.73 30.77 14.37
CA SER A 105 13.41 30.79 13.72
C SER A 105 12.30 31.12 14.71
N ASP A 106 11.28 31.83 14.20
CA ASP A 106 10.04 32.14 14.96
C ASP A 106 9.18 30.87 15.22
N GLN A 107 9.47 29.74 14.56
CA GLN A 107 8.76 28.46 14.75
C GLN A 107 9.32 27.62 15.92
N ILE A 108 10.36 28.09 16.61
CA ILE A 108 10.95 27.39 17.73
C ILE A 108 10.23 27.76 19.04
N ALA A 109 9.58 26.75 19.64
CA ALA A 109 8.90 26.88 20.93
C ALA A 109 9.90 26.92 22.10
N SER A 110 10.90 26.03 22.09
CA SER A 110 11.89 25.96 23.14
C SER A 110 13.19 25.29 22.69
N VAL A 111 14.30 25.70 23.30
CA VAL A 111 15.63 25.08 23.16
C VAL A 111 16.17 24.80 24.56
N ALA A 112 16.36 23.54 24.88
CA ALA A 112 16.87 23.12 26.18
C ALA A 112 18.42 23.16 26.24
N ASP A 113 18.97 23.93 27.16
CA ASP A 113 20.40 23.98 27.38
C ASP A 113 20.86 22.72 28.10
N PRO A 114 21.79 21.90 27.52
CA PRO A 114 22.30 20.68 28.16
C PRO A 114 23.03 20.90 29.52
N PHE A 115 23.48 22.11 29.78
CA PHE A 115 24.17 22.47 31.03
C PHE A 115 23.25 23.06 32.09
N ASP A 116 21.93 23.14 31.86
CA ASP A 116 20.97 23.58 32.86
C ASP A 116 21.00 22.61 34.06
N LYS A 117 21.24 23.17 35.27
CA LYS A 117 21.33 22.41 36.52
C LYS A 117 20.03 21.69 36.90
N LYS A 118 18.90 22.13 36.37
CA LYS A 118 17.59 21.52 36.68
C LYS A 118 17.30 20.29 35.82
N ALA A 119 17.83 20.25 34.61
CA ALA A 119 17.63 19.14 33.66
C ALA A 119 18.90 18.93 32.81
N PRO A 120 20.00 18.47 33.44
CA PRO A 120 21.27 18.33 32.72
C PRO A 120 21.18 17.21 31.67
N ALA A 121 21.55 17.54 30.43
CA ALA A 121 21.56 16.62 29.30
C ALA A 121 23.02 16.31 28.87
N VAL A 122 23.84 15.92 29.86
CA VAL A 122 25.25 15.51 29.74
C VAL A 122 25.40 14.08 30.21
N SER A 123 26.11 13.24 29.46
CA SER A 123 26.38 11.84 29.79
C SER A 123 27.18 11.69 31.09
N GLN A 124 27.06 10.54 31.77
CA GLN A 124 27.77 10.31 33.06
C GLN A 124 29.27 10.40 32.92
N ASP A 125 29.83 9.99 31.78
CA ASP A 125 31.26 10.06 31.48
C ASP A 125 31.70 11.49 31.04
N GLY A 126 30.75 12.40 30.81
CA GLY A 126 30.98 13.78 30.40
C GLY A 126 31.49 13.94 28.99
N THR A 127 31.33 12.95 28.11
CA THR A 127 31.82 12.99 26.72
C THR A 127 30.75 13.40 25.74
N THR A 128 29.47 13.20 26.05
CA THR A 128 28.33 13.43 25.18
C THR A 128 27.32 14.38 25.83
N ALA A 129 26.73 15.27 25.03
CA ALA A 129 25.59 16.12 25.43
C ALA A 129 24.58 16.23 24.28
N TYR A 130 23.35 16.61 24.59
CA TYR A 130 22.38 16.90 23.56
C TYR A 130 21.53 18.14 23.86
N ILE A 131 21.20 18.89 22.82
CA ILE A 131 20.22 19.98 22.85
C ILE A 131 18.89 19.41 22.36
N SER A 132 17.80 19.60 23.12
CA SER A 132 16.45 19.34 22.63
C SER A 132 15.85 20.63 22.09
N VAL A 133 15.39 20.59 20.86
CA VAL A 133 14.67 21.70 20.20
C VAL A 133 13.22 21.25 19.98
N THR A 134 12.26 22.03 20.45
CA THR A 134 10.84 21.81 20.22
C THR A 134 10.31 22.97 19.40
N TYR A 135 9.44 22.65 18.44
CA TYR A 135 8.84 23.63 17.53
C TYR A 135 7.35 23.77 17.83
N ASP A 136 6.77 24.95 17.52
CA ASP A 136 5.35 25.26 17.72
C ASP A 136 4.45 24.61 16.64
N VAL A 137 5.05 24.10 15.58
CA VAL A 137 4.39 23.50 14.42
C VAL A 137 4.87 22.09 14.18
N SER A 138 4.06 21.30 13.48
CA SER A 138 4.42 19.92 13.11
C SER A 138 5.60 19.88 12.14
N SER A 139 6.28 18.74 12.02
CA SER A 139 7.45 18.56 11.14
C SER A 139 7.17 18.88 9.67
N PHE A 140 5.92 18.74 9.22
CA PHE A 140 5.52 19.04 7.84
C PHE A 140 5.27 20.54 7.59
N GLU A 141 5.04 21.32 8.63
CA GLU A 141 4.77 22.75 8.59
C GLU A 141 6.02 23.60 8.81
N LEU A 142 7.15 22.96 9.16
CA LEU A 142 8.45 23.61 9.27
C LEU A 142 8.87 24.19 7.92
N THR A 143 9.25 25.46 7.91
CA THR A 143 9.76 26.12 6.71
C THR A 143 11.16 25.59 6.33
N GLU A 144 11.55 25.74 5.07
CA GLU A 144 12.91 25.41 4.64
C GLU A 144 13.94 26.25 5.41
N GLU A 145 13.63 27.51 5.70
CA GLU A 145 14.46 28.44 6.46
C GLU A 145 14.74 27.91 7.88
N THR A 146 13.71 27.38 8.56
CA THR A 146 13.82 26.75 9.89
C THR A 146 14.67 25.49 9.85
N ARG A 147 14.46 24.64 8.83
CA ARG A 147 15.26 23.40 8.68
C ARG A 147 16.72 23.71 8.34
N ASP A 148 16.95 24.74 7.54
CA ASP A 148 18.30 25.14 7.16
C ASP A 148 19.03 25.79 8.35
N SER A 149 18.32 26.57 9.20
CA SER A 149 18.87 27.07 10.47
C SER A 149 19.36 25.91 11.35
N LEU A 150 18.54 24.88 11.54
CA LEU A 150 18.91 23.68 12.31
C LEU A 150 20.12 22.94 11.70
N LYS A 151 20.18 22.79 10.38
CA LYS A 151 21.33 22.18 9.69
C LYS A 151 22.60 23.01 9.83
N ASN A 152 22.48 24.34 9.70
CA ASN A 152 23.62 25.24 9.80
C ASN A 152 24.22 25.22 11.20
N ALA A 153 23.41 25.34 12.24
CA ALA A 153 23.84 25.20 13.61
C ALA A 153 24.62 23.87 13.87
N GLY A 154 24.13 22.75 13.29
CA GLY A 154 24.87 21.49 13.35
C GLY A 154 26.18 21.49 12.55
N ASN A 155 26.25 22.20 11.43
CA ASN A 155 27.49 22.32 10.64
C ASN A 155 28.52 23.20 11.31
N ASP A 156 28.12 24.33 11.88
CA ASP A 156 29.00 25.26 12.59
C ASP A 156 29.69 24.55 13.77
N ALA A 157 28.93 23.76 14.52
CA ALA A 157 29.50 22.94 15.61
C ALA A 157 30.45 21.82 15.14
N ARG A 158 30.29 21.30 13.90
CA ARG A 158 31.25 20.33 13.32
C ARG A 158 32.55 21.01 12.93
N GLU A 159 32.51 22.28 12.48
CA GLU A 159 33.70 23.07 12.17
C GLU A 159 34.54 23.33 13.42
N GLY A 160 33.95 23.39 14.61
CA GLY A 160 34.60 23.47 15.89
C GLY A 160 35.37 22.20 16.33
N GLY A 161 35.24 21.10 15.58
CA GLY A 161 35.97 19.85 15.81
C GLY A 161 35.21 18.80 16.64
N MET A 162 33.98 19.09 17.04
CA MET A 162 33.11 18.10 17.71
C MET A 162 32.41 17.19 16.67
N THR A 163 32.08 15.98 17.11
CA THR A 163 31.14 15.14 16.35
C THR A 163 29.71 15.59 16.67
N VAL A 164 28.97 16.08 15.64
CA VAL A 164 27.62 16.58 15.84
C VAL A 164 26.67 15.89 14.87
N GLU A 165 25.60 15.29 15.41
CA GLU A 165 24.58 14.63 14.59
C GLU A 165 23.19 15.07 15.07
N ILE A 166 22.24 15.12 14.14
CA ILE A 166 20.88 15.64 14.38
C ILE A 166 19.90 14.51 14.15
N GLY A 167 19.11 14.19 15.17
CA GLY A 167 18.00 13.24 15.15
C GLY A 167 16.65 13.95 15.41
N GLY A 168 15.57 13.18 15.36
CA GLY A 168 14.21 13.67 15.51
C GLY A 168 13.52 13.95 14.18
N ASP A 169 12.26 14.41 14.26
CA ASP A 169 11.39 14.52 13.09
C ASP A 169 11.46 15.88 12.37
N ALA A 170 12.12 16.89 12.96
CA ALA A 170 12.23 18.22 12.36
C ALA A 170 12.92 18.24 10.99
N LEU A 171 13.89 17.33 10.75
CA LEU A 171 14.56 17.18 9.47
C LEU A 171 13.95 16.10 8.57
N MET A 172 12.77 15.60 8.91
CA MET A 172 12.06 14.65 8.05
C MET A 172 11.70 15.31 6.73
N VAL A 173 12.30 14.82 5.65
CA VAL A 173 12.07 15.32 4.27
C VAL A 173 11.04 14.41 3.62
N MET A 174 10.07 15.01 2.91
CA MET A 174 9.16 14.24 2.07
C MET A 174 9.97 13.46 1.02
N PRO A 175 9.65 12.18 0.78
CA PRO A 175 10.34 11.41 -0.23
C PRO A 175 10.12 12.03 -1.59
N GLU A 176 11.19 12.39 -2.25
CA GLU A 176 11.14 12.73 -3.67
C GLU A 176 10.92 11.46 -4.49
N THR A 177 10.08 11.55 -5.53
CA THR A 177 9.90 10.44 -6.47
C THR A 177 11.25 10.07 -7.08
N GLY A 178 11.74 8.88 -6.77
CA GLY A 178 13.09 8.44 -7.10
C GLY A 178 13.21 7.93 -8.54
N ILE A 179 14.45 7.77 -8.98
CA ILE A 179 14.79 7.15 -10.28
C ILE A 179 14.28 5.69 -10.33
N THR A 180 14.13 5.05 -9.19
CA THR A 180 13.75 3.64 -9.07
C THR A 180 12.31 3.36 -9.50
N GLU A 181 11.36 4.27 -9.23
CA GLU A 181 9.98 4.14 -9.72
C GLU A 181 9.93 4.24 -11.25
N VAL A 182 10.73 5.14 -11.82
CA VAL A 182 10.86 5.25 -13.29
C VAL A 182 11.40 3.97 -13.90
N ILE A 183 12.38 3.32 -13.27
CA ILE A 183 12.91 2.03 -13.71
C ILE A 183 11.80 0.96 -13.71
N GLY A 184 10.99 0.89 -12.65
CA GLY A 184 9.84 -0.03 -12.58
C GLY A 184 8.87 0.15 -13.75
N VAL A 185 8.54 1.39 -14.09
CA VAL A 185 7.68 1.73 -15.24
C VAL A 185 8.33 1.35 -16.57
N VAL A 186 9.62 1.60 -16.73
CA VAL A 186 10.37 1.24 -17.95
C VAL A 186 10.39 -0.28 -18.13
N VAL A 187 10.65 -1.05 -17.08
CA VAL A 187 10.63 -2.51 -17.11
C VAL A 187 9.23 -3.02 -17.47
N ALA A 188 8.17 -2.45 -16.87
CA ALA A 188 6.78 -2.75 -17.23
C ALA A 188 6.53 -2.48 -18.73
N GLY A 189 7.05 -1.38 -19.26
CA GLY A 189 6.98 -1.04 -20.69
C GLY A 189 7.67 -2.08 -21.58
N ILE A 190 8.86 -2.55 -21.21
CA ILE A 190 9.59 -3.58 -21.93
C ILE A 190 8.77 -4.90 -21.96
N VAL A 191 8.22 -5.29 -20.81
CA VAL A 191 7.36 -6.50 -20.71
C VAL A 191 6.12 -6.37 -21.60
N LEU A 192 5.49 -5.21 -21.63
CA LEU A 192 4.36 -4.93 -22.52
C LEU A 192 4.76 -5.04 -24.01
N VAL A 193 5.92 -4.52 -24.39
CA VAL A 193 6.43 -4.62 -25.77
C VAL A 193 6.68 -6.09 -26.16
N ILE A 194 7.27 -6.87 -25.27
CA ILE A 194 7.51 -8.31 -25.49
C ILE A 194 6.17 -9.06 -25.60
N THR A 195 5.20 -8.72 -24.74
CA THR A 195 3.90 -9.37 -24.70
C THR A 195 3.06 -9.08 -25.94
N PHE A 196 3.01 -7.82 -26.37
CA PHE A 196 2.18 -7.38 -27.50
C PHE A 196 2.92 -7.43 -28.84
N GLY A 197 4.24 -7.38 -28.87
CA GLY A 197 5.02 -7.29 -30.12
C GLY A 197 4.74 -6.01 -30.93
N SER A 198 4.22 -4.96 -30.29
CA SER A 198 3.87 -3.67 -30.90
C SER A 198 4.06 -2.54 -29.88
N LEU A 199 4.89 -1.57 -30.22
CA LEU A 199 5.13 -0.38 -29.38
C LEU A 199 3.85 0.41 -29.12
N VAL A 200 2.98 0.50 -30.11
CA VAL A 200 1.69 1.22 -29.96
C VAL A 200 0.78 0.50 -28.98
N ALA A 201 0.68 -0.84 -29.10
CA ALA A 201 -0.14 -1.63 -28.17
C ALA A 201 0.43 -1.62 -26.74
N ALA A 202 1.74 -1.54 -26.58
CA ALA A 202 2.43 -1.47 -25.30
C ALA A 202 2.32 -0.06 -24.67
N GLY A 203 2.40 0.98 -25.47
CA GLY A 203 2.31 2.36 -24.98
C GLY A 203 0.92 2.77 -24.49
N LEU A 204 -0.15 2.15 -25.03
CA LEU A 204 -1.52 2.50 -24.63
C LEU A 204 -1.78 2.26 -23.13
N PRO A 205 -1.51 1.08 -22.54
CA PRO A 205 -1.66 0.86 -21.11
C PRO A 205 -0.83 1.82 -20.25
N LEU A 206 0.41 2.10 -20.63
CA LEU A 206 1.29 3.01 -19.89
C LEU A 206 0.74 4.44 -19.89
N ILE A 207 0.40 4.99 -21.06
CA ILE A 207 -0.10 6.37 -21.17
C ILE A 207 -1.41 6.53 -20.41
N THR A 208 -2.33 5.56 -20.52
CA THR A 208 -3.61 5.64 -19.82
C THR A 208 -3.48 5.48 -18.32
N ALA A 209 -2.58 4.62 -17.84
CA ALA A 209 -2.28 4.50 -16.42
C ALA A 209 -1.65 5.80 -15.88
N LEU A 210 -0.69 6.39 -16.60
CA LEU A 210 -0.09 7.67 -16.20
C LEU A 210 -1.12 8.82 -16.15
N ILE A 211 -2.05 8.88 -17.09
CA ILE A 211 -3.14 9.86 -17.05
C ILE A 211 -4.04 9.62 -15.83
N GLY A 212 -4.44 8.37 -15.57
CA GLY A 212 -5.28 8.02 -14.43
C GLY A 212 -4.61 8.33 -13.10
N VAL A 213 -3.34 7.94 -12.94
CA VAL A 213 -2.52 8.23 -11.75
C VAL A 213 -2.29 9.73 -11.59
N GLY A 214 -1.97 10.43 -12.70
CA GLY A 214 -1.79 11.87 -12.67
C GLY A 214 -3.03 12.62 -12.16
N ILE A 215 -4.24 12.21 -12.61
CA ILE A 215 -5.49 12.76 -12.09
C ILE A 215 -5.69 12.38 -10.60
N GLY A 216 -5.44 11.12 -10.24
CA GLY A 216 -5.63 10.63 -8.88
C GLY A 216 -4.72 11.34 -7.88
N VAL A 217 -3.42 11.38 -8.15
CA VAL A 217 -2.43 12.07 -7.30
C VAL A 217 -2.72 13.57 -7.24
N SER A 218 -2.98 14.23 -8.38
CA SER A 218 -3.32 15.65 -8.38
C SER A 218 -4.60 15.94 -7.59
N ALA A 219 -5.61 15.08 -7.66
CA ALA A 219 -6.84 15.22 -6.87
C ALA A 219 -6.58 15.03 -5.37
N ILE A 220 -5.73 14.07 -4.98
CA ILE A 220 -5.31 13.86 -3.59
C ILE A 220 -4.58 15.10 -3.08
N THR A 221 -3.61 15.63 -3.84
CA THR A 221 -2.86 16.85 -3.50
C THR A 221 -3.79 18.06 -3.38
N ALA A 222 -4.74 18.23 -4.32
CA ALA A 222 -5.70 19.33 -4.26
C ALA A 222 -6.64 19.26 -3.05
N LEU A 223 -6.94 18.06 -2.55
CA LEU A 223 -7.80 17.82 -1.39
C LEU A 223 -7.01 17.72 -0.08
N ALA A 224 -5.68 17.67 -0.14
CA ALA A 224 -4.83 17.43 1.01
C ALA A 224 -5.07 18.44 2.15
N SER A 225 -5.18 19.74 1.83
CA SER A 225 -5.43 20.79 2.80
C SER A 225 -6.85 20.80 3.41
N VAL A 226 -7.83 20.14 2.75
CA VAL A 226 -9.23 20.08 3.22
C VAL A 226 -9.50 18.80 4.00
N MET A 227 -8.78 17.71 3.65
CA MET A 227 -9.03 16.38 4.20
C MET A 227 -7.84 15.85 5.03
N ASP A 228 -6.81 16.62 5.27
CA ASP A 228 -5.56 16.21 5.94
C ASP A 228 -5.00 14.91 5.36
N LEU A 229 -4.73 14.90 4.07
CA LEU A 229 -4.18 13.74 3.36
C LEU A 229 -2.66 13.84 3.34
N GLY A 230 -1.98 12.94 4.04
CA GLY A 230 -0.52 12.88 4.05
C GLY A 230 0.11 12.46 2.72
N SER A 231 1.39 12.77 2.55
CA SER A 231 2.19 12.43 1.36
C SER A 231 2.23 10.94 1.05
N THR A 232 2.25 10.09 2.08
CA THR A 232 2.19 8.63 1.97
C THR A 232 0.92 8.16 1.25
N THR A 233 -0.20 8.89 1.42
CA THR A 233 -1.47 8.61 0.71
C THR A 233 -1.30 8.74 -0.80
N ALA A 234 -0.62 9.80 -1.26
CA ALA A 234 -0.36 10.02 -2.68
C ALA A 234 0.55 8.93 -3.26
N THR A 235 1.60 8.55 -2.54
CA THR A 235 2.53 7.47 -2.94
C THR A 235 1.82 6.12 -3.06
N LEU A 236 1.03 5.75 -2.06
CA LEU A 236 0.24 4.51 -2.09
C LEU A 236 -0.76 4.51 -3.26
N ALA A 237 -1.48 5.61 -3.45
CA ALA A 237 -2.41 5.77 -4.57
C ALA A 237 -1.70 5.69 -5.93
N MET A 238 -0.48 6.23 -6.05
CA MET A 238 0.36 6.13 -7.24
C MET A 238 0.78 4.67 -7.50
N MET A 239 1.27 3.95 -6.47
CA MET A 239 1.66 2.55 -6.59
C MET A 239 0.51 1.66 -7.06
N ILE A 240 -0.64 1.75 -6.40
CA ILE A 240 -1.83 0.95 -6.72
C ILE A 240 -2.42 1.38 -8.07
N GLY A 241 -2.57 2.68 -8.28
CA GLY A 241 -3.14 3.24 -9.51
C GLY A 241 -2.34 2.88 -10.75
N LEU A 242 -1.00 2.88 -10.66
CA LEU A 242 -0.12 2.49 -11.75
C LEU A 242 -0.22 0.98 -12.05
N ALA A 243 -0.13 0.15 -11.02
CA ALA A 243 -0.22 -1.30 -11.14
C ALA A 243 -1.57 -1.73 -11.76
N VAL A 244 -2.67 -1.28 -11.15
CA VAL A 244 -4.04 -1.60 -11.56
C VAL A 244 -4.38 -0.98 -12.91
N GLY A 245 -3.97 0.27 -13.16
CA GLY A 245 -4.22 0.98 -14.41
C GLY A 245 -3.58 0.32 -15.63
N ILE A 246 -2.33 -0.15 -15.50
CA ILE A 246 -1.64 -0.88 -16.57
C ILE A 246 -2.32 -2.23 -16.80
N ASP A 247 -2.68 -2.94 -15.73
CA ASP A 247 -3.25 -4.29 -15.82
C ASP A 247 -4.64 -4.28 -16.46
N TYR A 248 -5.53 -3.40 -16.03
CA TYR A 248 -6.87 -3.28 -16.62
C TYR A 248 -6.84 -2.88 -18.10
N ALA A 249 -5.92 -2.00 -18.46
CA ALA A 249 -5.68 -1.64 -19.84
C ALA A 249 -5.16 -2.84 -20.67
N LEU A 250 -4.25 -3.63 -20.09
CA LEU A 250 -3.71 -4.85 -20.71
C LEU A 250 -4.84 -5.83 -21.07
N PHE A 251 -5.79 -6.07 -20.15
CA PHE A 251 -6.91 -6.98 -20.39
C PHE A 251 -7.79 -6.52 -21.56
N ILE A 252 -8.18 -5.25 -21.61
CA ILE A 252 -9.02 -4.70 -22.66
C ILE A 252 -8.29 -4.70 -24.01
N VAL A 253 -7.03 -4.26 -24.06
CA VAL A 253 -6.22 -4.27 -25.29
C VAL A 253 -5.99 -5.70 -25.80
N SER A 254 -5.72 -6.65 -24.91
CA SER A 254 -5.56 -8.06 -25.27
C SER A 254 -6.83 -8.64 -25.87
N ARG A 255 -7.99 -8.38 -25.25
CA ARG A 255 -9.28 -8.83 -25.78
C ARG A 255 -9.63 -8.19 -27.11
N TYR A 256 -9.42 -6.88 -27.25
CA TYR A 256 -9.60 -6.18 -28.52
C TYR A 256 -8.78 -6.82 -29.66
N ARG A 257 -7.52 -7.17 -29.38
CA ARG A 257 -6.67 -7.85 -30.39
C ARG A 257 -7.19 -9.24 -30.74
N ALA A 258 -7.74 -9.96 -29.76
CA ALA A 258 -8.37 -11.27 -30.01
C ALA A 258 -9.58 -11.15 -30.94
N GLU A 259 -10.48 -10.19 -30.65
CA GLU A 259 -11.66 -9.91 -31.48
C GLU A 259 -11.27 -9.49 -32.92
N LEU A 260 -10.22 -8.67 -33.05
CA LEU A 260 -9.66 -8.35 -34.35
C LEU A 260 -9.07 -9.58 -35.06
N ALA A 261 -8.50 -10.55 -34.33
CA ALA A 261 -7.96 -11.77 -34.90
C ALA A 261 -9.05 -12.67 -35.46
N GLU A 262 -10.27 -12.60 -34.90
CA GLU A 262 -11.47 -13.27 -35.38
C GLU A 262 -12.10 -12.57 -36.62
N GLY A 263 -11.49 -11.49 -37.12
CA GLY A 263 -11.96 -10.80 -38.36
C GLY A 263 -13.05 -9.74 -38.14
N ARG A 264 -13.36 -9.37 -36.88
CA ARG A 264 -14.40 -8.39 -36.58
C ARG A 264 -13.99 -6.97 -36.96
N GLU A 265 -14.97 -6.11 -37.24
CA GLU A 265 -14.74 -4.69 -37.45
C GLU A 265 -14.16 -4.03 -36.16
N ARG A 266 -13.37 -2.98 -36.32
CA ARG A 266 -12.68 -2.31 -35.24
C ARG A 266 -13.60 -1.77 -34.15
N GLU A 267 -14.72 -1.15 -34.56
CA GLU A 267 -15.69 -0.60 -33.62
C GLU A 267 -16.42 -1.71 -32.87
N GLU A 268 -16.80 -2.75 -33.55
CA GLU A 268 -17.42 -3.95 -32.99
C GLU A 268 -16.46 -4.65 -32.02
N ALA A 269 -15.20 -4.83 -32.42
CA ALA A 269 -14.15 -5.40 -31.60
C ALA A 269 -13.92 -4.58 -30.30
N ALA A 270 -13.97 -3.23 -30.38
CA ALA A 270 -13.84 -2.38 -29.22
C ALA A 270 -15.04 -2.52 -28.28
N GLY A 271 -16.25 -2.52 -28.83
CA GLY A 271 -17.47 -2.75 -28.05
C GLY A 271 -17.45 -4.10 -27.33
N ARG A 272 -17.12 -5.20 -28.04
CA ARG A 272 -17.02 -6.54 -27.45
C ARG A 272 -15.92 -6.66 -26.39
N ALA A 273 -14.77 -6.04 -26.64
CA ALA A 273 -13.67 -6.04 -25.65
C ALA A 273 -14.08 -5.37 -24.34
N VAL A 274 -14.76 -4.22 -24.40
CA VAL A 274 -15.25 -3.53 -23.19
C VAL A 274 -16.46 -4.27 -22.60
N GLY A 275 -17.35 -4.84 -23.42
CA GLY A 275 -18.49 -5.63 -22.95
C GLY A 275 -18.09 -6.90 -22.21
N THR A 276 -16.98 -7.56 -22.58
CA THR A 276 -16.52 -8.82 -21.97
C THR A 276 -15.38 -8.59 -20.96
N ALA A 277 -14.18 -8.21 -21.45
CA ALA A 277 -13.05 -7.95 -20.55
C ALA A 277 -13.30 -6.75 -19.62
N GLY A 278 -14.00 -5.70 -20.10
CA GLY A 278 -14.38 -4.58 -19.26
C GLY A 278 -15.36 -4.95 -18.14
N SER A 279 -16.24 -5.95 -18.34
CA SER A 279 -17.08 -6.48 -17.25
C SER A 279 -16.21 -7.10 -16.16
N ALA A 280 -15.21 -7.90 -16.51
CA ALA A 280 -14.26 -8.45 -15.56
C ALA A 280 -13.47 -7.35 -14.82
N VAL A 281 -13.01 -6.31 -15.56
CA VAL A 281 -12.29 -5.16 -14.99
C VAL A 281 -13.15 -4.38 -13.99
N VAL A 282 -14.44 -4.18 -14.26
CA VAL A 282 -15.34 -3.49 -13.31
C VAL A 282 -15.56 -4.32 -12.05
N PHE A 283 -15.73 -5.65 -12.17
CA PHE A 283 -15.82 -6.52 -10.98
C PHE A 283 -14.52 -6.54 -10.18
N ALA A 284 -13.42 -6.65 -10.88
CA ALA A 284 -12.09 -6.60 -10.32
C ALA A 284 -11.84 -5.29 -9.56
N GLY A 285 -12.09 -4.15 -10.21
CA GLY A 285 -11.98 -2.85 -9.56
C GLY A 285 -12.91 -2.70 -8.35
N LEU A 286 -14.11 -3.28 -8.40
CA LEU A 286 -15.04 -3.26 -7.27
C LEU A 286 -14.48 -4.05 -6.06
N THR A 287 -13.81 -5.19 -6.27
CA THR A 287 -13.17 -5.93 -5.18
C THR A 287 -12.05 -5.14 -4.53
N VAL A 288 -11.23 -4.46 -5.32
CA VAL A 288 -10.16 -3.58 -4.80
C VAL A 288 -10.76 -2.41 -4.02
N VAL A 289 -11.79 -1.75 -4.56
CA VAL A 289 -12.48 -0.64 -3.89
C VAL A 289 -13.09 -1.07 -2.56
N ILE A 290 -13.74 -2.24 -2.52
CA ILE A 290 -14.31 -2.80 -1.28
C ILE A 290 -13.21 -3.07 -0.25
N ALA A 291 -12.10 -3.67 -0.66
CA ALA A 291 -10.99 -3.97 0.24
C ALA A 291 -10.35 -2.71 0.81
N LEU A 292 -10.08 -1.71 -0.04
CA LEU A 292 -9.49 -0.43 0.39
C LEU A 292 -10.46 0.40 1.24
N ALA A 293 -11.74 0.45 0.86
CA ALA A 293 -12.78 1.10 1.68
C ALA A 293 -12.98 0.37 3.01
N GLY A 294 -12.76 -0.94 3.07
CA GLY A 294 -12.80 -1.75 4.29
C GLY A 294 -11.81 -1.31 5.36
N LEU A 295 -10.75 -0.56 5.00
CA LEU A 295 -9.83 0.05 5.96
C LEU A 295 -10.54 1.00 6.96
N THR A 296 -11.73 1.49 6.61
CA THR A 296 -12.56 2.29 7.54
C THR A 296 -12.94 1.53 8.82
N VAL A 297 -12.98 0.20 8.77
CA VAL A 297 -13.32 -0.67 9.93
C VAL A 297 -12.24 -0.60 11.01
N VAL A 298 -11.00 -0.28 10.64
CA VAL A 298 -9.89 -0.12 11.60
C VAL A 298 -10.11 1.08 12.54
N ASN A 299 -10.97 2.03 12.13
CA ASN A 299 -11.32 3.22 12.91
C ASN A 299 -10.12 4.10 13.29
N ILE A 300 -9.14 4.20 12.40
CA ILE A 300 -8.03 5.15 12.48
C ILE A 300 -8.17 6.13 11.32
N PRO A 301 -8.25 7.45 11.61
CA PRO A 301 -8.54 8.47 10.59
C PRO A 301 -7.58 8.44 9.39
N ILE A 302 -6.29 8.34 9.64
CA ILE A 302 -5.28 8.30 8.56
C ILE A 302 -5.48 7.10 7.63
N LEU A 303 -5.77 5.91 8.15
CA LEU A 303 -6.00 4.71 7.33
C LEU A 303 -7.31 4.79 6.56
N THR A 304 -8.35 5.36 7.18
CA THR A 304 -9.62 5.62 6.51
C THR A 304 -9.43 6.55 5.31
N LYS A 305 -8.71 7.67 5.51
CA LYS A 305 -8.41 8.64 4.47
C LYS A 305 -7.55 8.01 3.36
N MET A 306 -6.48 7.30 3.72
CA MET A 306 -5.62 6.57 2.77
C MET A 306 -6.39 5.52 1.95
N GLY A 307 -7.21 4.72 2.62
CA GLY A 307 -8.02 3.69 1.97
C GLY A 307 -9.02 4.27 0.98
N LEU A 308 -9.74 5.31 1.36
CA LEU A 308 -10.72 5.98 0.49
C LEU A 308 -10.07 6.69 -0.69
N ALA A 309 -8.92 7.35 -0.49
CA ALA A 309 -8.17 8.01 -1.55
C ALA A 309 -7.62 6.99 -2.58
N ALA A 310 -7.06 5.88 -2.09
CA ALA A 310 -6.61 4.78 -2.93
C ALA A 310 -7.78 4.12 -3.68
N ALA A 311 -8.92 3.89 -3.02
CA ALA A 311 -10.14 3.38 -3.64
C ALA A 311 -10.65 4.31 -4.76
N GLY A 312 -10.63 5.63 -4.52
CA GLY A 312 -10.96 6.65 -5.52
C GLY A 312 -10.05 6.57 -6.75
N THR A 313 -8.74 6.37 -6.55
CA THR A 313 -7.77 6.20 -7.64
C THR A 313 -8.04 4.92 -8.44
N VAL A 314 -8.45 3.83 -7.78
CA VAL A 314 -8.86 2.59 -8.49
C VAL A 314 -10.14 2.81 -9.29
N VAL A 315 -11.13 3.54 -8.76
CA VAL A 315 -12.33 3.91 -9.54
C VAL A 315 -11.95 4.69 -10.79
N LEU A 316 -11.03 5.66 -10.69
CA LEU A 316 -10.51 6.40 -11.84
C LEU A 316 -9.81 5.46 -12.84
N ALA A 317 -8.99 4.52 -12.38
CA ALA A 317 -8.32 3.54 -13.24
C ALA A 317 -9.32 2.67 -14.02
N VAL A 318 -10.40 2.21 -13.37
CA VAL A 318 -11.50 1.48 -14.03
C VAL A 318 -12.18 2.34 -15.09
N LEU A 319 -12.53 3.59 -14.76
CA LEU A 319 -13.19 4.51 -15.70
C LEU A 319 -12.30 4.83 -16.89
N VAL A 320 -11.00 5.06 -16.67
CA VAL A 320 -10.00 5.21 -17.74
C VAL A 320 -9.96 3.97 -18.62
N ALA A 321 -9.92 2.79 -18.04
CA ALA A 321 -9.84 1.53 -18.77
C ALA A 321 -11.06 1.32 -19.69
N ILE A 322 -12.29 1.55 -19.21
CA ILE A 322 -13.50 1.31 -20.00
C ILE A 322 -13.87 2.44 -20.97
N THR A 323 -13.26 3.63 -20.86
CA THR A 323 -13.58 4.79 -21.72
C THR A 323 -12.37 5.28 -22.52
N LEU A 324 -11.25 5.59 -21.89
CA LEU A 324 -10.09 6.18 -22.58
C LEU A 324 -9.35 5.14 -23.45
N ILE A 325 -9.24 3.90 -22.99
CA ILE A 325 -8.63 2.82 -23.79
C ILE A 325 -9.37 2.63 -25.11
N PRO A 326 -10.69 2.39 -25.17
CA PRO A 326 -11.38 2.24 -26.46
C PRO A 326 -11.29 3.51 -27.32
N ALA A 327 -11.22 4.71 -26.75
CA ALA A 327 -10.97 5.92 -27.51
C ALA A 327 -9.58 5.91 -28.16
N PHE A 328 -8.53 5.52 -27.41
CA PHE A 328 -7.17 5.42 -27.95
C PHE A 328 -7.01 4.28 -28.95
N LEU A 329 -7.73 3.16 -28.79
CA LEU A 329 -7.80 2.11 -29.79
C LEU A 329 -8.37 2.65 -31.12
N GLY A 330 -9.31 3.59 -31.05
CA GLY A 330 -9.85 4.30 -32.22
C GLY A 330 -8.82 5.18 -32.93
N PHE A 331 -7.86 5.78 -32.22
CA PHE A 331 -6.78 6.56 -32.82
C PHE A 331 -5.65 5.66 -33.37
N ALA A 332 -5.33 4.59 -32.68
CA ALA A 332 -4.20 3.72 -33.02
C ALA A 332 -4.41 2.89 -34.29
N GLY A 333 -5.67 2.54 -34.61
CA GLY A 333 -6.03 1.83 -35.84
C GLY A 333 -5.33 0.48 -35.99
N GLU A 334 -4.74 0.19 -37.16
CA GLU A 334 -4.04 -1.09 -37.45
C GLU A 334 -2.67 -1.22 -36.78
N ARG A 335 -2.12 -0.14 -36.24
CA ARG A 335 -0.80 -0.13 -35.63
C ARG A 335 -0.73 -0.97 -34.34
N ILE A 336 -1.88 -1.32 -33.77
CA ILE A 336 -2.02 -2.18 -32.58
C ILE A 336 -1.62 -3.63 -32.86
N VAL A 337 -1.83 -4.11 -34.10
CA VAL A 337 -1.48 -5.46 -34.50
C VAL A 337 0.01 -5.52 -34.83
N SER A 338 0.71 -6.59 -34.42
CA SER A 338 2.12 -6.75 -34.73
C SER A 338 2.37 -6.80 -36.24
N ARG A 339 3.55 -6.34 -36.67
CA ARG A 339 3.91 -6.37 -38.10
C ARG A 339 3.85 -7.78 -38.66
N LYS A 340 4.17 -8.79 -37.85
CA LYS A 340 4.12 -10.21 -38.25
C LYS A 340 2.69 -10.69 -38.46
N ASP A 341 1.79 -10.40 -37.52
CA ASP A 341 0.37 -10.80 -37.60
C ASP A 341 -0.36 -10.06 -38.73
N ARG A 342 0.01 -8.81 -38.99
CA ARG A 342 -0.54 -8.03 -40.11
C ARG A 342 -0.14 -8.59 -41.47
N LYS A 343 1.12 -9.03 -41.62
CA LYS A 343 1.59 -9.71 -42.84
C LYS A 343 0.89 -11.05 -43.03
N ALA A 344 0.74 -11.84 -41.94
CA ALA A 344 0.02 -13.11 -41.98
C ALA A 344 -1.45 -12.94 -42.38
N ARG A 345 -2.13 -11.93 -41.86
CA ARG A 345 -3.51 -11.62 -42.25
C ARG A 345 -3.65 -11.19 -43.71
N LYS A 346 -2.75 -10.34 -44.21
CA LYS A 346 -2.76 -9.97 -45.61
C LYS A 346 -2.56 -11.18 -46.52
N ALA A 347 -1.61 -12.03 -46.18
CA ALA A 347 -1.36 -13.27 -46.94
C ALA A 347 -2.55 -14.23 -46.90
N ALA A 348 -3.21 -14.38 -45.74
CA ALA A 348 -4.41 -15.21 -45.60
C ALA A 348 -5.63 -14.61 -46.38
N ALA A 349 -5.79 -13.28 -46.37
CA ALA A 349 -6.84 -12.63 -47.15
C ALA A 349 -6.59 -12.73 -48.65
N GLU A 350 -5.38 -12.59 -49.12
CA GLU A 350 -4.95 -12.78 -50.52
C GLU A 350 -5.19 -14.22 -50.97
N GLN A 351 -4.91 -15.18 -50.09
CA GLN A 351 -5.10 -16.61 -50.36
C GLN A 351 -6.58 -17.00 -50.40
N ALA A 352 -7.39 -16.47 -49.48
CA ALA A 352 -8.85 -16.65 -49.47
C ALA A 352 -9.52 -16.02 -50.69
N ALA A 353 -9.02 -14.87 -51.14
CA ALA A 353 -9.51 -14.23 -52.40
C ALA A 353 -9.13 -15.03 -53.66
N ALA A 354 -7.99 -15.75 -53.61
CA ALA A 354 -7.53 -16.55 -54.76
C ALA A 354 -8.17 -17.95 -54.83
N THR A 355 -8.51 -18.56 -53.67
CA THR A 355 -9.00 -19.94 -53.60
C THR A 355 -10.50 -20.06 -53.38
N GLY A 356 -11.20 -18.97 -53.01
CA GLY A 356 -12.63 -18.99 -52.66
C GLY A 356 -12.97 -19.77 -51.39
N GLU A 357 -11.95 -20.39 -50.73
CA GLU A 357 -12.12 -21.07 -49.45
C GLU A 357 -11.79 -20.12 -48.29
N VAL A 358 -12.77 -19.92 -47.41
CA VAL A 358 -12.53 -19.27 -46.11
C VAL A 358 -11.65 -20.24 -45.33
N LEU A 359 -10.35 -19.97 -45.23
CA LEU A 359 -9.45 -20.73 -44.37
C LEU A 359 -9.96 -20.64 -42.95
N VAL A 360 -10.71 -21.66 -42.52
CA VAL A 360 -10.99 -21.90 -41.09
C VAL A 360 -9.63 -21.98 -40.41
N GLY A 361 -9.33 -21.01 -39.58
CA GLY A 361 -8.03 -20.83 -38.96
C GLY A 361 -7.45 -22.15 -38.44
N ASP A 362 -6.13 -22.32 -38.65
CA ASP A 362 -5.34 -23.46 -38.15
C ASP A 362 -5.82 -23.86 -36.75
N ALA A 363 -6.00 -25.15 -36.54
CA ALA A 363 -6.34 -25.71 -35.22
C ALA A 363 -5.42 -25.08 -34.15
N PRO A 364 -5.98 -24.65 -33.02
CA PRO A 364 -5.24 -23.85 -32.03
C PRO A 364 -4.00 -24.60 -31.55
N ARG A 365 -2.84 -24.07 -31.89
CA ARG A 365 -1.54 -24.66 -31.58
C ARG A 365 -1.34 -24.76 -30.06
N ASP A 366 -0.81 -25.88 -29.59
CA ASP A 366 -0.41 -26.07 -28.21
C ASP A 366 0.65 -25.03 -27.80
N ASN A 367 0.28 -24.19 -26.81
CA ASN A 367 1.17 -23.19 -26.24
C ASN A 367 1.74 -23.65 -24.88
N GLY A 368 2.65 -22.85 -24.30
CA GLY A 368 3.23 -23.16 -22.96
C GLY A 368 2.18 -23.36 -21.88
N GLY A 369 1.09 -22.60 -21.90
CA GLY A 369 -0.03 -22.72 -20.95
C GLY A 369 -0.76 -24.06 -21.04
N THR A 370 -1.02 -24.55 -22.27
CA THR A 370 -1.61 -25.89 -22.47
C THR A 370 -0.72 -27.02 -21.98
N ARG A 371 0.59 -26.94 -22.21
CA ARG A 371 1.55 -27.94 -21.72
C ARG A 371 1.60 -27.95 -20.21
N TRP A 372 1.64 -26.79 -19.58
CA TRP A 372 1.64 -26.62 -18.14
C TRP A 372 0.36 -27.16 -17.51
N SER A 373 -0.79 -26.77 -18.04
CA SER A 373 -2.11 -27.24 -17.58
C SER A 373 -2.20 -28.78 -17.61
N ARG A 374 -1.77 -29.42 -18.71
CA ARG A 374 -1.73 -30.89 -18.81
C ARG A 374 -0.76 -31.53 -17.81
N PHE A 375 0.38 -30.91 -17.52
CA PHE A 375 1.31 -31.38 -16.49
C PHE A 375 0.65 -31.36 -15.11
N VAL A 376 0.01 -30.24 -14.74
CA VAL A 376 -0.68 -30.10 -13.46
C VAL A 376 -1.83 -31.11 -13.34
N GLN A 377 -2.62 -31.28 -14.39
CA GLN A 377 -3.75 -32.21 -14.40
C GLN A 377 -3.31 -33.70 -14.32
N ARG A 378 -2.13 -34.04 -14.82
CA ARG A 378 -1.56 -35.40 -14.72
C ARG A 378 -1.09 -35.73 -13.29
N ARG A 379 -0.67 -34.73 -12.51
CA ARG A 379 -0.12 -34.90 -11.15
C ARG A 379 -0.69 -33.89 -10.17
N PRO A 380 -2.04 -33.79 -10.04
CA PRO A 380 -2.65 -32.69 -9.31
C PRO A 380 -2.32 -32.70 -7.81
N VAL A 381 -2.28 -33.86 -7.17
CA VAL A 381 -1.93 -34.00 -5.74
C VAL A 381 -0.50 -33.55 -5.47
N MET A 382 0.44 -33.96 -6.32
CA MET A 382 1.86 -33.59 -6.16
C MET A 382 2.06 -32.09 -6.28
N VAL A 383 1.43 -31.47 -7.29
CA VAL A 383 1.53 -30.02 -7.51
C VAL A 383 0.87 -29.23 -6.37
N LEU A 384 -0.30 -29.68 -5.91
CA LEU A 384 -1.01 -29.09 -4.77
C LEU A 384 -0.14 -29.15 -3.51
N LEU A 385 0.37 -30.34 -3.15
CA LEU A 385 1.19 -30.50 -1.95
C LEU A 385 2.50 -29.70 -2.06
N ALA A 386 3.16 -29.71 -3.20
CA ALA A 386 4.38 -28.92 -3.40
C ALA A 386 4.12 -27.42 -3.23
N GLY A 387 3.02 -26.90 -3.78
CA GLY A 387 2.63 -25.51 -3.63
C GLY A 387 2.27 -25.15 -2.18
N VAL A 388 1.44 -25.96 -1.53
CA VAL A 388 0.98 -25.70 -0.14
C VAL A 388 2.15 -25.83 0.84
N ILE A 389 2.98 -26.88 0.73
CA ILE A 389 4.14 -27.06 1.61
C ILE A 389 5.18 -25.98 1.34
N GLY A 390 5.46 -25.66 0.07
CA GLY A 390 6.43 -24.62 -0.30
C GLY A 390 6.06 -23.25 0.27
N LEU A 391 4.80 -22.81 0.08
CA LEU A 391 4.32 -21.56 0.65
C LEU A 391 4.20 -21.65 2.19
N GLY A 392 3.82 -22.82 2.74
CA GLY A 392 3.74 -23.05 4.18
C GLY A 392 5.09 -22.88 4.87
N VAL A 393 6.18 -23.36 4.26
CA VAL A 393 7.54 -23.17 4.78
C VAL A 393 7.95 -21.69 4.76
N ILE A 394 7.63 -20.99 3.67
CA ILE A 394 7.91 -19.54 3.56
C ILE A 394 7.04 -18.74 4.55
N ALA A 395 5.89 -19.25 4.93
CA ALA A 395 4.99 -18.63 5.88
C ALA A 395 5.45 -18.76 7.36
N ILE A 396 6.37 -19.68 7.69
CA ILE A 396 6.81 -19.92 9.08
C ILE A 396 7.28 -18.63 9.78
N PRO A 397 8.11 -17.75 9.18
CA PRO A 397 8.55 -16.53 9.84
C PRO A 397 7.40 -15.58 10.22
N ALA A 398 6.25 -15.65 9.55
CA ALA A 398 5.11 -14.81 9.91
C ALA A 398 4.57 -15.08 11.33
N ALA A 399 4.88 -16.24 11.93
CA ALA A 399 4.52 -16.54 13.30
C ALA A 399 5.31 -15.72 14.34
N SER A 400 6.43 -15.15 13.96
CA SER A 400 7.26 -14.24 14.79
C SER A 400 7.13 -12.78 14.33
N LEU A 401 6.03 -12.40 13.71
CA LEU A 401 5.77 -11.04 13.28
C LEU A 401 5.69 -10.11 14.50
N GLU A 402 6.63 -9.20 14.62
CA GLU A 402 6.61 -8.09 15.55
C GLU A 402 6.27 -6.82 14.79
N MET A 403 5.26 -6.10 15.27
CA MET A 403 4.82 -4.85 14.67
C MET A 403 5.32 -3.66 15.46
N GLY A 404 5.79 -2.63 14.75
CA GLY A 404 6.26 -1.40 15.36
C GLY A 404 6.30 -0.28 14.32
N LEU A 405 6.46 0.97 14.77
CA LEU A 405 6.79 2.06 13.85
C LEU A 405 8.31 2.22 13.82
N PRO A 406 8.92 2.38 12.64
CA PRO A 406 10.36 2.60 12.54
C PRO A 406 10.73 3.94 13.18
N ASP A 407 11.77 3.90 14.02
CA ASP A 407 12.43 5.06 14.61
C ASP A 407 13.75 5.40 13.90
N ASP A 408 14.48 6.39 14.39
CA ASP A 408 15.80 6.77 13.85
C ASP A 408 16.81 5.61 13.90
N GLY A 409 16.61 4.66 14.83
CA GLY A 409 17.43 3.44 14.94
C GLY A 409 17.25 2.46 13.77
N ALA A 410 16.18 2.56 13.01
CA ALA A 410 15.92 1.74 11.82
C ALA A 410 16.51 2.34 10.54
N GLN A 411 17.00 3.57 10.57
CA GLN A 411 17.56 4.26 9.41
C GLN A 411 18.95 3.73 9.02
N PRO A 412 19.41 3.96 7.78
CA PRO A 412 20.77 3.61 7.35
C PRO A 412 21.84 4.25 8.24
N THR A 413 22.89 3.49 8.56
CA THR A 413 23.99 3.92 9.46
C THR A 413 24.76 5.15 8.97
N SER A 414 24.61 5.50 7.69
CA SER A 414 25.23 6.69 7.10
C SER A 414 24.47 8.00 7.40
N THR A 415 23.18 7.91 7.81
CA THR A 415 22.33 9.08 8.03
C THR A 415 22.59 9.75 9.38
N SER A 416 22.40 11.09 9.45
CA SER A 416 22.58 11.86 10.68
C SER A 416 21.59 11.44 11.79
N PRO A 417 20.29 11.21 11.53
CA PRO A 417 19.37 10.73 12.55
C PRO A 417 19.81 9.41 13.18
N ARG A 418 20.30 8.45 12.38
CA ARG A 418 20.80 7.19 12.90
C ARG A 418 22.04 7.36 13.76
N LYS A 419 22.99 8.18 13.34
CA LYS A 419 24.20 8.44 14.13
C LYS A 419 23.89 9.19 15.44
N ALA A 420 22.92 10.12 15.42
CA ALA A 420 22.42 10.78 16.61
C ALA A 420 21.80 9.76 17.59
N TYR A 421 20.99 8.84 17.07
CA TYR A 421 20.41 7.74 17.85
C TYR A 421 21.49 6.87 18.52
N ASP A 422 22.53 6.49 17.75
CA ASP A 422 23.62 5.67 18.26
C ASP A 422 24.43 6.44 19.34
N LEU A 423 24.76 7.73 19.13
CA LEU A 423 25.45 8.57 20.08
C LEU A 423 24.65 8.74 21.40
N LEU A 424 23.32 8.91 21.31
CA LEU A 424 22.46 8.96 22.49
C LEU A 424 22.44 7.62 23.24
N SER A 425 22.31 6.51 22.50
CA SER A 425 22.33 5.17 23.07
C SER A 425 23.65 4.88 23.80
N ASP A 426 24.79 5.25 23.21
CA ASP A 426 26.13 5.02 23.77
C ASP A 426 26.38 5.90 24.98
N GLY A 427 25.98 7.18 24.96
CA GLY A 427 26.25 8.15 26.03
C GLY A 427 25.30 8.07 27.22
N PHE A 428 24.03 7.77 26.94
CA PHE A 428 22.98 7.86 27.97
C PHE A 428 22.23 6.55 28.21
N GLY A 429 22.27 5.65 27.26
CA GLY A 429 21.49 4.41 27.22
C GLY A 429 20.38 4.44 26.16
N PRO A 430 19.98 3.26 25.68
CA PRO A 430 19.06 3.14 24.51
C PRO A 430 17.67 3.75 24.75
N GLY A 431 17.18 3.76 25.99
CA GLY A 431 15.85 4.30 26.32
C GLY A 431 15.73 5.82 26.21
N PHE A 432 16.86 6.55 26.17
CA PHE A 432 16.83 8.00 25.94
C PHE A 432 16.36 8.37 24.54
N ASN A 433 16.34 7.43 23.60
CA ASN A 433 15.78 7.65 22.27
C ASN A 433 14.24 7.69 22.24
N GLY A 434 13.58 7.19 23.28
CA GLY A 434 12.12 7.16 23.37
C GLY A 434 11.59 7.31 24.79
N PRO A 435 11.76 8.48 25.42
CA PRO A 435 11.19 8.73 26.73
C PRO A 435 9.65 8.63 26.68
N LEU A 436 9.07 8.08 27.74
CA LEU A 436 7.65 8.07 27.99
C LEU A 436 7.27 9.35 28.76
N VAL A 437 6.08 9.88 28.51
CA VAL A 437 5.52 11.03 29.23
C VAL A 437 4.36 10.54 30.06
N GLY A 438 4.49 10.60 31.37
CA GLY A 438 3.42 10.37 32.32
C GLY A 438 2.61 11.66 32.51
N VAL A 439 1.30 11.56 32.44
CA VAL A 439 0.35 12.66 32.69
C VAL A 439 -0.59 12.24 33.80
N VAL A 440 -0.69 13.03 34.83
CA VAL A 440 -1.53 12.76 36.00
C VAL A 440 -2.63 13.80 36.13
N ASP A 441 -3.90 13.39 36.03
CA ASP A 441 -5.04 14.22 36.39
C ASP A 441 -5.28 14.13 37.89
N LEU A 442 -5.08 15.25 38.56
CA LEU A 442 -5.14 15.40 40.02
C LEU A 442 -6.44 16.06 40.51
N LYS A 443 -7.39 16.33 39.62
CA LYS A 443 -8.65 17.07 39.96
C LYS A 443 -9.43 16.47 41.10
N ASN A 444 -9.39 15.14 41.23
CA ASN A 444 -10.18 14.41 42.22
C ASN A 444 -9.32 13.88 43.38
N SER A 445 -8.06 14.32 43.49
CA SER A 445 -7.14 13.89 44.52
C SER A 445 -7.11 14.89 45.71
N ASP A 446 -7.17 14.35 46.91
CA ASP A 446 -7.16 15.16 48.14
C ASP A 446 -5.75 15.60 48.58
N ASP A 447 -4.70 14.80 48.24
CA ASP A 447 -3.30 15.09 48.57
C ASP A 447 -2.41 14.89 47.34
N GLN A 448 -2.34 15.92 46.53
CA GLN A 448 -1.63 15.87 45.23
C GLN A 448 -0.16 15.57 45.35
N ASP A 449 0.54 16.16 46.32
CA ASP A 449 2.00 15.95 46.50
C ASP A 449 2.33 14.51 46.94
N ALA A 450 1.52 13.96 47.86
CA ALA A 450 1.73 12.57 48.29
C ALA A 450 1.47 11.56 47.15
N VAL A 451 0.44 11.82 46.34
CA VAL A 451 0.10 10.98 45.17
C VAL A 451 1.22 11.03 44.13
N LEU A 452 1.71 12.22 43.78
CA LEU A 452 2.80 12.36 42.82
C LEU A 452 4.08 11.69 43.27
N GLN A 453 4.44 11.79 44.55
CA GLN A 453 5.62 11.08 45.13
C GLN A 453 5.40 9.58 45.10
N ARG A 454 4.20 9.09 45.39
CA ARG A 454 3.87 7.66 45.34
C ARG A 454 4.00 7.12 43.90
N ILE A 455 3.40 7.80 42.92
CA ILE A 455 3.45 7.43 41.49
C ILE A 455 4.91 7.30 41.03
N THR A 456 5.66 8.38 41.17
CA THR A 456 7.07 8.39 40.72
C THR A 456 7.93 7.40 41.46
N GLY A 457 7.68 7.20 42.78
CA GLY A 457 8.38 6.24 43.59
C GLY A 457 8.09 4.77 43.24
N GLU A 458 6.84 4.44 42.89
CA GLU A 458 6.52 3.08 42.46
C GLU A 458 7.02 2.80 41.02
N ILE A 459 6.90 3.75 40.09
CA ILE A 459 7.46 3.60 38.73
C ILE A 459 8.98 3.42 38.78
N GLN A 460 9.69 4.18 39.63
CA GLN A 460 11.16 4.06 39.73
C GLN A 460 11.63 2.68 40.25
N LYS A 461 10.77 1.87 40.88
CA LYS A 461 11.10 0.52 41.33
C LYS A 461 11.03 -0.52 40.23
N ASN A 462 10.38 -0.20 39.08
CA ASN A 462 10.30 -1.13 38.01
C ASN A 462 11.69 -1.39 37.39
N ASP A 463 11.99 -2.66 37.12
CA ASP A 463 13.31 -3.08 36.63
C ASP A 463 13.66 -2.54 35.25
N HIS A 464 12.67 -2.14 34.45
CA HIS A 464 12.81 -1.57 33.09
C HIS A 464 12.97 -0.04 33.09
N VAL A 465 12.93 0.62 34.24
CA VAL A 465 13.07 2.07 34.39
C VAL A 465 14.50 2.46 34.69
N ALA A 466 15.07 3.36 33.90
CA ALA A 466 16.36 3.99 34.18
C ALA A 466 16.18 5.22 35.06
N ILE A 467 15.32 6.14 34.71
CA ILE A 467 15.12 7.42 35.39
C ILE A 467 13.63 7.79 35.34
N VAL A 468 13.12 8.34 36.46
CA VAL A 468 11.84 9.09 36.49
C VAL A 468 12.19 10.54 36.88
N THR A 469 11.73 11.50 36.04
CA THR A 469 11.93 12.91 36.35
C THR A 469 10.96 13.38 37.45
N PRO A 470 11.33 14.42 38.23
CA PRO A 470 10.39 15.04 39.15
C PRO A 470 9.13 15.51 38.45
N PRO A 471 7.94 15.32 39.06
CA PRO A 471 6.70 15.80 38.48
C PRO A 471 6.66 17.32 38.38
N ALA A 472 6.15 17.82 37.25
CA ALA A 472 5.94 19.24 36.97
C ALA A 472 4.44 19.53 36.90
N PRO A 473 3.83 20.18 37.92
CA PRO A 473 2.41 20.57 37.87
C PRO A 473 2.21 21.73 36.89
N ASN A 474 1.01 21.79 36.30
CA ASN A 474 0.58 22.93 35.48
C ASN A 474 0.27 24.16 36.38
N GLU A 475 -0.03 25.32 35.77
CA GLU A 475 -0.32 26.54 36.50
C GLU A 475 -1.57 26.43 37.42
N ALA A 476 -2.53 25.59 37.02
CA ALA A 476 -3.77 25.36 37.81
C ALA A 476 -3.54 24.37 38.98
N GLY A 477 -2.44 23.60 38.97
CA GLY A 477 -2.14 22.57 39.93
C GLY A 477 -3.01 21.32 39.83
N ASP A 478 -3.87 21.23 38.83
CA ASP A 478 -4.80 20.12 38.64
C ASP A 478 -4.29 18.99 37.73
N THR A 479 -3.13 19.19 37.10
CA THR A 479 -2.48 18.21 36.23
C THR A 479 -0.96 18.30 36.41
N ALA A 480 -0.28 17.17 36.42
CA ALA A 480 1.18 17.14 36.46
C ALA A 480 1.75 16.21 35.36
N THR A 481 2.94 16.56 34.86
CA THR A 481 3.67 15.74 33.90
C THR A 481 5.02 15.30 34.49
N PHE A 482 5.48 14.12 34.07
CA PHE A 482 6.81 13.62 34.37
C PHE A 482 7.29 12.75 33.21
N GLN A 483 8.62 12.58 33.09
CA GLN A 483 9.17 11.69 32.08
C GLN A 483 9.67 10.39 32.73
N VAL A 484 9.45 9.29 32.04
CA VAL A 484 10.03 7.98 32.37
C VAL A 484 10.97 7.58 31.25
N ILE A 485 12.24 7.41 31.59
CA ILE A 485 13.26 6.94 30.66
C ILE A 485 13.39 5.42 30.86
N PRO A 486 13.02 4.61 29.83
CA PRO A 486 13.26 3.17 29.88
C PRO A 486 14.76 2.82 29.93
N LYS A 487 15.10 1.61 30.37
CA LYS A 487 16.46 1.05 30.19
C LYS A 487 16.65 0.49 28.78
N ASP A 488 15.57 0.04 28.18
CA ASP A 488 15.54 -0.70 26.93
C ASP A 488 15.22 0.22 25.75
N ARG A 489 15.35 -0.31 24.53
CA ARG A 489 15.04 0.46 23.30
C ARG A 489 13.55 0.79 23.22
N PRO A 490 13.17 1.91 22.57
CA PRO A 490 11.76 2.31 22.41
C PRO A 490 10.84 1.23 21.83
N ASN A 491 11.36 0.45 20.87
CA ASN A 491 10.59 -0.57 20.14
C ASN A 491 10.79 -1.98 20.73
N SER A 492 11.24 -2.10 21.98
CA SER A 492 11.44 -3.41 22.63
C SER A 492 10.18 -3.86 23.38
N THR A 493 10.03 -5.17 23.54
CA THR A 493 8.93 -5.80 24.30
C THR A 493 8.98 -5.39 25.78
N GLU A 494 10.17 -5.14 26.29
CA GLU A 494 10.41 -4.68 27.67
C GLU A 494 9.84 -3.27 27.88
N THR A 495 10.00 -2.37 26.90
CA THR A 495 9.41 -1.03 26.96
C THR A 495 7.89 -1.07 26.80
N GLU A 496 7.36 -1.95 25.97
CA GLU A 496 5.92 -2.20 25.86
C GLU A 496 5.35 -2.69 27.20
N THR A 497 6.01 -3.67 27.83
CA THR A 497 5.64 -4.16 29.17
C THR A 497 5.66 -3.05 30.21
N LEU A 498 6.69 -2.18 30.20
CA LEU A 498 6.78 -1.04 31.09
C LEU A 498 5.57 -0.08 30.92
N VAL A 499 5.14 0.19 29.70
CA VAL A 499 3.98 1.05 29.46
C VAL A 499 2.72 0.42 30.07
N HIS A 500 2.52 -0.88 29.91
CA HIS A 500 1.39 -1.58 30.56
C HIS A 500 1.49 -1.57 32.08
N ASP A 501 2.68 -1.81 32.66
CA ASP A 501 2.87 -1.78 34.11
C ASP A 501 2.51 -0.40 34.71
N ILE A 502 2.87 0.69 34.00
CA ILE A 502 2.54 2.04 34.45
C ILE A 502 1.02 2.30 34.37
N ARG A 503 0.35 1.78 33.35
CA ARG A 503 -1.10 1.88 33.17
C ARG A 503 -1.85 1.10 34.26
N ASP A 504 -1.44 -0.10 34.55
CA ASP A 504 -2.00 -0.95 35.62
C ASP A 504 -1.85 -0.28 37.00
N LEU A 505 -0.69 0.37 37.24
CA LEU A 505 -0.49 1.20 38.42
C LEU A 505 -1.47 2.37 38.45
N GLY A 506 -1.72 3.03 37.29
CA GLY A 506 -2.68 4.11 37.16
C GLY A 506 -4.11 3.71 37.52
N ASP A 507 -4.55 2.55 37.08
CA ASP A 507 -5.87 2.00 37.43
C ASP A 507 -6.01 1.72 38.94
N THR A 508 -4.93 1.26 39.57
CA THR A 508 -4.88 1.07 41.01
C THR A 508 -5.01 2.39 41.77
N LEU A 509 -4.26 3.40 41.39
CA LEU A 509 -4.26 4.72 42.01
C LEU A 509 -5.58 5.48 41.81
N LYS A 510 -6.22 5.30 40.67
CA LYS A 510 -7.56 5.84 40.42
C LYS A 510 -8.58 5.35 41.44
N SER A 511 -8.49 4.07 41.81
CA SER A 511 -9.40 3.47 42.79
C SER A 511 -9.10 3.87 44.25
N GLU A 512 -7.83 4.16 44.58
CA GLU A 512 -7.37 4.46 45.94
C GLU A 512 -7.32 5.96 46.24
N ASP A 513 -6.74 6.74 45.30
CA ASP A 513 -6.36 8.14 45.53
C ASP A 513 -7.16 9.13 44.63
N GLY A 514 -8.01 8.62 43.72
CA GLY A 514 -8.79 9.43 42.79
C GLY A 514 -8.00 10.12 41.70
N ALA A 515 -6.68 9.81 41.58
CA ALA A 515 -5.79 10.31 40.52
C ALA A 515 -5.80 9.40 39.31
N GLU A 516 -5.92 9.96 38.13
CA GLU A 516 -5.80 9.19 36.88
C GLU A 516 -4.39 9.39 36.27
N VAL A 517 -3.68 8.29 36.01
CA VAL A 517 -2.36 8.31 35.38
C VAL A 517 -2.50 7.82 33.96
N PHE A 518 -1.96 8.57 33.03
CA PHE A 518 -1.91 8.22 31.60
C PHE A 518 -0.47 8.25 31.12
N VAL A 519 -0.19 7.40 30.13
CA VAL A 519 1.13 7.36 29.49
C VAL A 519 1.02 7.76 28.02
N THR A 520 1.83 8.75 27.61
CA THR A 520 1.90 9.24 26.23
C THR A 520 3.38 9.46 25.81
N GLY A 521 3.60 10.25 24.80
CA GLY A 521 4.88 10.42 24.12
C GLY A 521 4.99 9.51 22.90
N ALA A 522 5.95 9.78 22.02
CA ALA A 522 6.10 9.08 20.74
C ALA A 522 6.12 7.54 20.89
N THR A 523 6.83 7.05 21.91
CA THR A 523 6.94 5.61 22.19
C THR A 523 5.59 4.99 22.58
N ALA A 524 4.85 5.58 23.52
CA ALA A 524 3.55 5.07 23.93
C ALA A 524 2.50 5.16 22.83
N MET A 525 2.52 6.26 22.04
CA MET A 525 1.66 6.40 20.85
C MET A 525 1.95 5.30 19.81
N ASN A 526 3.22 4.96 19.60
CA ASN A 526 3.62 3.90 18.67
C ASN A 526 3.19 2.51 19.15
N ILE A 527 3.26 2.24 20.46
CA ILE A 527 2.77 1.00 21.08
C ILE A 527 1.26 0.90 20.90
N ASP A 528 0.49 1.92 21.30
CA ASP A 528 -0.97 1.94 21.14
C ASP A 528 -1.40 1.78 19.68
N PHE A 529 -0.66 2.40 18.76
CA PHE A 529 -0.92 2.25 17.33
C PHE A 529 -0.69 0.82 16.86
N SER A 530 0.41 0.21 17.29
CA SER A 530 0.75 -1.17 16.90
C SER A 530 -0.26 -2.18 17.46
N GLU A 531 -0.67 -2.03 18.71
CA GLU A 531 -1.72 -2.84 19.33
C GLU A 531 -3.05 -2.70 18.58
N LYS A 532 -3.46 -1.47 18.30
CA LYS A 532 -4.70 -1.22 17.56
C LYS A 532 -4.68 -1.79 16.14
N MET A 533 -3.49 -1.79 15.49
CA MET A 533 -3.30 -2.45 14.20
C MET A 533 -3.42 -3.97 14.31
N ASN A 534 -2.81 -4.55 15.36
CA ASN A 534 -2.88 -5.98 15.61
C ASN A 534 -4.32 -6.44 15.87
N ASP A 535 -5.04 -5.73 16.71
CA ASP A 535 -6.44 -6.01 17.03
C ASP A 535 -7.37 -5.88 15.82
N ALA A 536 -7.09 -4.94 14.94
CA ALA A 536 -7.87 -4.70 13.73
C ALA A 536 -7.58 -5.70 12.61
N LEU A 537 -6.41 -6.35 12.61
CA LEU A 537 -5.97 -7.21 11.51
C LEU A 537 -6.93 -8.37 11.26
N LEU A 538 -7.33 -9.09 12.29
CA LEU A 538 -8.22 -10.27 12.15
C LEU A 538 -9.65 -9.88 11.76
N PRO A 539 -10.33 -8.91 12.38
CA PRO A 539 -11.63 -8.41 11.92
C PRO A 539 -11.62 -7.90 10.49
N TYR A 540 -10.59 -7.14 10.11
CA TYR A 540 -10.44 -6.63 8.76
C TYR A 540 -10.25 -7.77 7.74
N LEU A 541 -9.38 -8.73 8.03
CA LEU A 541 -9.17 -9.91 7.19
C LEU A 541 -10.46 -10.71 7.00
N ALA A 542 -11.21 -10.93 8.09
CA ALA A 542 -12.49 -11.62 8.04
C ALA A 542 -13.52 -10.88 7.19
N LEU A 543 -13.60 -9.55 7.31
CA LEU A 543 -14.47 -8.70 6.49
C LEU A 543 -14.13 -8.83 5.01
N VAL A 544 -12.85 -8.61 4.66
CA VAL A 544 -12.39 -8.62 3.27
C VAL A 544 -12.59 -9.98 2.63
N VAL A 545 -12.18 -11.05 3.30
CA VAL A 545 -12.35 -12.43 2.81
C VAL A 545 -13.83 -12.81 2.71
N GLY A 546 -14.65 -12.40 3.69
CA GLY A 546 -16.09 -12.67 3.70
C GLY A 546 -16.83 -11.99 2.56
N LEU A 547 -16.59 -10.70 2.35
CA LEU A 547 -17.20 -9.94 1.24
C LEU A 547 -16.78 -10.49 -0.12
N ALA A 548 -15.52 -10.86 -0.27
CA ALA A 548 -15.05 -11.49 -1.48
C ALA A 548 -15.66 -12.85 -1.74
N PHE A 549 -15.73 -13.68 -0.72
CA PHE A 549 -16.39 -14.97 -0.82
C PHE A 549 -17.81 -14.81 -1.34
N LEU A 550 -18.57 -13.85 -0.79
CA LEU A 550 -19.93 -13.54 -1.24
C LEU A 550 -19.96 -13.06 -2.69
N LEU A 551 -19.08 -12.12 -3.05
CA LEU A 551 -19.02 -11.57 -4.41
C LEU A 551 -18.65 -12.64 -5.44
N LEU A 552 -17.62 -13.46 -5.16
CA LEU A 552 -17.22 -14.54 -6.05
C LEU A 552 -18.28 -15.64 -6.13
N MET A 553 -19.02 -15.90 -5.05
CA MET A 553 -20.12 -16.85 -5.05
C MET A 553 -21.24 -16.39 -6.00
N VAL A 554 -21.55 -15.10 -6.02
CA VAL A 554 -22.49 -14.50 -6.96
C VAL A 554 -21.99 -14.62 -8.40
N VAL A 555 -20.72 -14.28 -8.66
CA VAL A 555 -20.11 -14.31 -9.99
C VAL A 555 -20.01 -15.73 -10.55
N PHE A 556 -19.47 -16.66 -9.77
CA PHE A 556 -19.20 -18.02 -10.24
C PHE A 556 -20.36 -19.01 -10.04
N ARG A 557 -21.42 -18.60 -9.31
CA ARG A 557 -22.53 -19.49 -8.94
C ARG A 557 -22.02 -20.85 -8.42
N SER A 558 -21.08 -20.80 -7.50
CA SER A 558 -20.42 -21.94 -6.87
C SER A 558 -20.02 -21.57 -5.46
N VAL A 559 -19.99 -22.55 -4.53
CA VAL A 559 -19.48 -22.37 -3.17
C VAL A 559 -18.00 -22.77 -3.08
N LEU A 560 -17.59 -23.79 -3.84
CA LEU A 560 -16.23 -24.33 -3.76
C LEU A 560 -15.17 -23.46 -4.45
N VAL A 561 -15.57 -22.76 -5.50
CA VAL A 561 -14.64 -21.83 -6.21
C VAL A 561 -14.25 -20.63 -5.32
N PRO A 562 -15.18 -19.91 -4.68
CA PRO A 562 -14.82 -18.87 -3.71
C PRO A 562 -14.03 -19.40 -2.52
N LEU A 563 -14.38 -20.56 -1.99
CA LEU A 563 -13.67 -21.15 -0.85
C LEU A 563 -12.19 -21.43 -1.18
N LYS A 564 -11.91 -22.07 -2.32
CA LYS A 564 -10.54 -22.30 -2.74
C LYS A 564 -9.78 -20.99 -3.03
N ALA A 565 -10.48 -19.96 -3.55
CA ALA A 565 -9.89 -18.66 -3.81
C ALA A 565 -9.49 -17.96 -2.49
N ALA A 566 -10.37 -17.99 -1.50
CA ALA A 566 -10.11 -17.46 -0.17
C ALA A 566 -8.92 -18.16 0.52
N LEU A 567 -8.89 -19.50 0.50
CA LEU A 567 -7.79 -20.29 1.08
C LEU A 567 -6.46 -20.04 0.34
N GLY A 568 -6.49 -19.95 -0.98
CA GLY A 568 -5.31 -19.63 -1.78
C GLY A 568 -4.77 -18.23 -1.50
N PHE A 569 -5.66 -17.25 -1.39
CA PHE A 569 -5.33 -15.88 -0.99
C PHE A 569 -4.68 -15.84 0.40
N LEU A 570 -5.31 -16.45 1.41
CA LEU A 570 -4.76 -16.50 2.77
C LEU A 570 -3.36 -17.11 2.78
N LEU A 571 -3.16 -18.22 2.06
CA LEU A 571 -1.85 -18.86 1.96
C LEU A 571 -0.81 -17.94 1.31
N SER A 572 -1.16 -17.21 0.25
CA SER A 572 -0.23 -16.29 -0.42
C SER A 572 0.11 -15.08 0.45
N VAL A 573 -0.85 -14.54 1.19
CA VAL A 573 -0.63 -13.40 2.09
C VAL A 573 0.24 -13.79 3.28
N VAL A 574 -0.04 -14.92 3.94
CA VAL A 574 0.77 -15.38 5.07
C VAL A 574 2.19 -15.72 4.62
N ALA A 575 2.37 -16.33 3.44
CA ALA A 575 3.69 -16.57 2.88
C ALA A 575 4.42 -15.27 2.53
N ALA A 576 3.71 -14.27 2.02
CA ALA A 576 4.32 -12.96 1.74
C ALA A 576 4.72 -12.23 3.01
N LEU A 577 3.88 -12.26 4.06
CA LEU A 577 4.25 -11.76 5.40
C LEU A 577 5.47 -12.50 5.95
N GLY A 578 5.54 -13.83 5.81
CA GLY A 578 6.71 -14.60 6.20
C GLY A 578 7.98 -14.17 5.46
N ALA A 579 7.89 -13.89 4.16
CA ALA A 579 9.01 -13.38 3.39
C ALA A 579 9.43 -11.97 3.85
N VAL A 580 8.46 -11.10 4.19
CA VAL A 580 8.74 -9.76 4.72
C VAL A 580 9.44 -9.85 6.07
N VAL A 581 8.94 -10.68 7.00
CA VAL A 581 9.58 -10.93 8.29
C VAL A 581 11.01 -11.46 8.12
N ALA A 582 11.20 -12.45 7.24
CA ALA A 582 12.51 -13.02 6.99
C ALA A 582 13.54 -11.98 6.49
N VAL A 583 13.11 -11.05 5.62
CA VAL A 583 14.00 -10.03 5.03
C VAL A 583 14.18 -8.83 5.96
N PHE A 584 13.09 -8.26 6.47
CA PHE A 584 13.13 -6.97 7.17
C PHE A 584 13.30 -7.11 8.69
N GLN A 585 12.78 -8.18 9.30
CA GLN A 585 12.90 -8.39 10.73
C GLN A 585 14.09 -9.30 11.08
N TRP A 586 14.30 -10.41 10.33
CA TRP A 586 15.43 -11.32 10.56
C TRP A 586 16.68 -10.95 9.77
N GLY A 587 16.60 -10.04 8.79
CA GLY A 587 17.74 -9.58 7.99
C GLY A 587 18.21 -10.55 6.91
N TRP A 588 17.43 -11.62 6.58
CA TRP A 588 17.81 -12.55 5.52
C TRP A 588 17.86 -11.84 4.17
N LEU A 589 19.00 -11.96 3.50
CA LEU A 589 19.24 -11.28 2.21
C LEU A 589 19.12 -9.73 2.31
N GLY A 590 19.20 -9.14 3.50
CA GLY A 590 19.04 -7.70 3.73
C GLY A 590 19.93 -6.85 2.82
N GLY A 591 21.19 -7.23 2.64
CA GLY A 591 22.11 -6.52 1.73
C GLY A 591 21.68 -6.50 0.25
N LEU A 592 20.89 -7.49 -0.21
CA LEU A 592 20.35 -7.51 -1.57
C LEU A 592 19.21 -6.50 -1.74
N PHE A 593 18.41 -6.30 -0.70
CA PHE A 593 17.25 -5.42 -0.71
C PHE A 593 17.52 -4.05 -0.07
N GLY A 594 18.76 -3.77 0.30
CA GLY A 594 19.17 -2.51 0.94
C GLY A 594 18.55 -2.33 2.34
N VAL A 595 18.36 -3.43 3.07
CA VAL A 595 17.98 -3.44 4.48
C VAL A 595 19.25 -3.48 5.29
N GLU A 596 19.69 -2.34 5.79
CA GLU A 596 20.94 -2.22 6.58
C GLU A 596 20.70 -2.61 8.03
N GLN A 597 19.52 -2.28 8.56
CA GLN A 597 19.13 -2.55 9.94
C GLN A 597 17.83 -3.36 9.96
N PRO A 598 17.87 -4.64 10.37
CA PRO A 598 16.67 -5.41 10.67
C PRO A 598 15.92 -4.82 11.87
N GLY A 599 14.59 -4.81 11.80
CA GLY A 599 13.74 -4.27 12.86
C GLY A 599 12.30 -4.76 12.73
N PRO A 600 11.40 -4.30 13.60
CA PRO A 600 10.00 -4.68 13.56
C PRO A 600 9.37 -4.30 12.22
N ILE A 601 8.32 -5.05 11.84
CA ILE A 601 7.55 -4.79 10.64
C ILE A 601 6.62 -3.61 10.91
N MET A 602 6.60 -2.64 10.00
CA MET A 602 5.74 -1.47 10.14
C MET A 602 4.28 -1.87 10.35
N SER A 603 3.66 -1.40 11.42
CA SER A 603 2.34 -1.84 11.90
C SER A 603 1.21 -1.72 10.87
N VAL A 604 1.29 -0.71 9.98
CA VAL A 604 0.32 -0.51 8.88
C VAL A 604 0.48 -1.53 7.75
N MET A 605 1.68 -2.10 7.59
CA MET A 605 2.04 -2.92 6.43
C MET A 605 1.17 -4.18 6.26
N PRO A 606 0.90 -5.00 7.29
CA PRO A 606 0.09 -6.21 7.15
C PRO A 606 -1.34 -5.89 6.67
N ILE A 607 -1.96 -4.85 7.23
CA ILE A 607 -3.33 -4.44 6.87
C ILE A 607 -3.39 -3.91 5.43
N LEU A 608 -2.47 -3.02 5.04
CA LEU A 608 -2.37 -2.52 3.67
C LEU A 608 -2.10 -3.66 2.68
N MET A 609 -1.19 -4.56 3.02
CA MET A 609 -0.87 -5.71 2.17
C MET A 609 -2.09 -6.61 1.98
N VAL A 610 -2.84 -6.94 3.03
CA VAL A 610 -4.09 -7.71 2.93
C VAL A 610 -5.06 -7.04 1.96
N GLY A 611 -5.32 -5.74 2.12
CA GLY A 611 -6.28 -5.01 1.28
C GLY A 611 -5.88 -4.93 -0.19
N VAL A 612 -4.64 -4.55 -0.45
CA VAL A 612 -4.13 -4.37 -1.82
C VAL A 612 -3.98 -5.72 -2.53
N VAL A 613 -3.31 -6.68 -1.89
CA VAL A 613 -3.08 -8.02 -2.48
C VAL A 613 -4.41 -8.73 -2.72
N PHE A 614 -5.38 -8.57 -1.80
CA PHE A 614 -6.71 -9.15 -1.98
C PHE A 614 -7.36 -8.64 -3.27
N GLY A 615 -7.40 -7.32 -3.46
CA GLY A 615 -7.94 -6.73 -4.67
C GLY A 615 -7.28 -7.26 -5.94
N LEU A 616 -5.95 -7.22 -6.00
CA LEU A 616 -5.16 -7.67 -7.13
C LEU A 616 -5.26 -9.19 -7.37
N ALA A 617 -5.30 -9.97 -6.30
CA ALA A 617 -5.46 -11.42 -6.40
C ALA A 617 -6.81 -11.81 -6.99
N MET A 618 -7.90 -11.14 -6.62
CA MET A 618 -9.23 -11.47 -7.13
C MET A 618 -9.38 -11.22 -8.62
N ASP A 619 -8.68 -10.26 -9.18
CA ASP A 619 -8.73 -9.91 -10.61
C ASP A 619 -8.33 -11.07 -11.50
N TYR A 620 -7.22 -11.72 -11.18
CA TYR A 620 -6.75 -12.88 -11.94
C TYR A 620 -7.62 -14.13 -11.73
N GLU A 621 -8.19 -14.31 -10.52
CA GLU A 621 -9.14 -15.39 -10.26
C GLU A 621 -10.36 -15.24 -11.16
N VAL A 622 -10.96 -14.05 -11.18
CA VAL A 622 -12.11 -13.77 -12.02
C VAL A 622 -11.77 -14.03 -13.49
N PHE A 623 -10.65 -13.49 -13.98
CA PHE A 623 -10.28 -13.63 -15.39
C PHE A 623 -10.02 -15.07 -15.83
N LEU A 624 -9.24 -15.83 -15.06
CA LEU A 624 -8.86 -17.20 -15.42
C LEU A 624 -10.03 -18.19 -15.26
N VAL A 625 -10.74 -18.09 -14.12
CA VAL A 625 -11.83 -19.03 -13.79
C VAL A 625 -13.09 -18.75 -14.60
N THR A 626 -13.38 -17.48 -14.96
CA THR A 626 -14.48 -17.17 -15.88
C THR A 626 -14.31 -17.84 -17.24
N ARG A 627 -13.07 -17.88 -17.78
CA ARG A 627 -12.77 -18.59 -19.02
C ARG A 627 -12.97 -20.09 -18.93
N MET A 628 -12.58 -20.67 -17.80
CA MET A 628 -12.80 -22.11 -17.56
C MET A 628 -14.29 -22.42 -17.42
N ARG A 629 -15.04 -21.56 -16.75
CA ARG A 629 -16.48 -21.71 -16.59
C ARG A 629 -17.22 -21.55 -17.91
N GLU A 630 -16.85 -20.53 -18.73
CA GLU A 630 -17.40 -20.34 -20.08
C GLU A 630 -17.26 -21.63 -20.90
N ALA A 631 -16.06 -22.22 -20.95
CA ALA A 631 -15.81 -23.47 -21.68
C ALA A 631 -16.64 -24.65 -21.12
N TYR A 632 -16.74 -24.75 -19.78
CA TYR A 632 -17.52 -25.80 -19.12
C TYR A 632 -19.04 -25.69 -19.41
N VAL A 633 -19.60 -24.48 -19.36
CA VAL A 633 -21.02 -24.21 -19.64
C VAL A 633 -21.35 -24.49 -21.11
N HIS A 634 -20.39 -24.30 -22.02
CA HIS A 634 -20.54 -24.65 -23.43
C HIS A 634 -20.32 -26.14 -23.76
N GLY A 635 -20.18 -27.00 -22.72
CA GLY A 635 -20.20 -28.45 -22.89
C GLY A 635 -18.83 -29.12 -22.88
N GLU A 636 -17.72 -28.40 -22.65
CA GLU A 636 -16.42 -29.02 -22.46
C GLU A 636 -16.37 -29.81 -21.14
N SER A 637 -15.61 -30.90 -21.12
CA SER A 637 -15.34 -31.62 -19.87
C SER A 637 -14.55 -30.74 -18.91
N PRO A 638 -14.60 -30.96 -17.56
CA PRO A 638 -13.84 -30.16 -16.61
C PRO A 638 -12.34 -30.07 -16.93
N SER A 639 -11.74 -31.17 -17.44
CA SER A 639 -10.34 -31.23 -17.85
C SER A 639 -10.03 -30.38 -19.08
N GLU A 640 -10.90 -30.42 -20.07
CA GLU A 640 -10.80 -29.60 -21.28
C GLU A 640 -11.01 -28.11 -20.97
N ALA A 641 -12.00 -27.78 -20.14
CA ALA A 641 -12.28 -26.43 -19.71
C ALA A 641 -11.08 -25.78 -19.01
N ILE A 642 -10.37 -26.52 -18.12
CA ILE A 642 -9.12 -26.05 -17.51
C ILE A 642 -8.07 -25.79 -18.61
N THR A 643 -7.91 -26.70 -19.57
CA THR A 643 -6.92 -26.57 -20.67
C THR A 643 -7.25 -25.38 -21.57
N THR A 644 -8.52 -25.17 -21.88
CA THR A 644 -9.00 -24.04 -22.71
C THR A 644 -8.80 -22.70 -21.99
N GLY A 645 -9.10 -22.64 -20.68
CA GLY A 645 -8.82 -21.45 -19.83
C GLY A 645 -7.34 -21.08 -19.85
N PHE A 646 -6.43 -22.06 -19.70
CA PHE A 646 -4.99 -21.82 -19.75
C PHE A 646 -4.48 -21.47 -21.14
N ARG A 647 -5.05 -22.05 -22.18
CA ARG A 647 -4.68 -21.74 -23.58
C ARG A 647 -4.82 -20.26 -23.89
N HIS A 648 -5.91 -19.65 -23.43
CA HIS A 648 -6.23 -18.25 -23.72
C HIS A 648 -5.80 -17.28 -22.62
N GLY A 649 -5.77 -17.72 -21.33
CA GLY A 649 -5.53 -16.87 -20.17
C GLY A 649 -4.08 -16.82 -19.69
N ALA A 650 -3.34 -17.94 -19.72
CA ALA A 650 -2.06 -18.05 -19.04
C ALA A 650 -1.02 -17.00 -19.47
N ARG A 651 -0.92 -16.69 -20.77
CA ARG A 651 0.04 -15.68 -21.27
C ARG A 651 -0.30 -14.27 -20.77
N VAL A 652 -1.56 -13.93 -20.71
CA VAL A 652 -2.01 -12.60 -20.28
C VAL A 652 -1.79 -12.46 -18.78
N VAL A 653 -2.20 -13.45 -17.98
CA VAL A 653 -1.99 -13.48 -16.53
C VAL A 653 -0.50 -13.43 -16.17
N THR A 654 0.35 -14.21 -16.84
CA THR A 654 1.80 -14.16 -16.61
C THR A 654 2.38 -12.78 -16.93
N ALA A 655 1.98 -12.17 -18.06
CA ALA A 655 2.47 -10.85 -18.43
C ALA A 655 2.02 -9.79 -17.42
N ALA A 656 0.75 -9.81 -17.00
CA ALA A 656 0.19 -8.92 -16.01
C ALA A 656 0.92 -9.05 -14.66
N ALA A 657 1.13 -10.29 -14.18
CA ALA A 657 1.86 -10.54 -12.94
C ALA A 657 3.30 -10.00 -13.00
N VAL A 658 4.03 -10.25 -14.09
CA VAL A 658 5.41 -9.74 -14.24
C VAL A 658 5.44 -8.22 -14.29
N ILE A 659 4.47 -7.57 -14.95
CA ILE A 659 4.35 -6.11 -14.97
C ILE A 659 4.12 -5.57 -13.56
N MET A 660 3.19 -6.14 -12.81
CA MET A 660 2.90 -5.68 -11.44
C MET A 660 4.08 -5.91 -10.50
N ILE A 661 4.73 -7.07 -10.58
CA ILE A 661 5.95 -7.35 -9.82
C ILE A 661 7.01 -6.29 -10.15
N ALA A 662 7.19 -5.95 -11.43
CA ALA A 662 8.17 -4.94 -11.85
C ALA A 662 7.81 -3.53 -11.33
N VAL A 663 6.54 -3.15 -11.35
CA VAL A 663 6.07 -1.87 -10.82
C VAL A 663 6.32 -1.80 -9.31
N PHE A 664 5.89 -2.80 -8.53
CA PHE A 664 6.10 -2.80 -7.08
C PHE A 664 7.58 -2.95 -6.70
N ALA A 665 8.34 -3.75 -7.43
CA ALA A 665 9.78 -3.89 -7.21
C ALA A 665 10.54 -2.57 -7.47
N GLY A 666 10.03 -1.68 -8.31
CA GLY A 666 10.58 -0.34 -8.49
C GLY A 666 10.63 0.47 -7.19
N PHE A 667 9.72 0.22 -6.26
CA PHE A 667 9.69 0.90 -4.96
C PHE A 667 10.64 0.29 -3.91
N ILE A 668 11.22 -0.90 -4.15
CA ILE A 668 12.22 -1.52 -3.26
C ILE A 668 13.49 -0.66 -3.17
N GLY A 669 13.79 0.09 -4.24
CA GLY A 669 14.94 1.00 -4.28
C GLY A 669 14.75 2.34 -3.55
N SER A 670 13.58 2.59 -2.95
CA SER A 670 13.33 3.80 -2.16
C SER A 670 14.30 3.93 -0.99
N SER A 671 14.66 5.16 -0.64
CA SER A 671 15.41 5.45 0.59
C SER A 671 14.57 5.21 1.84
N GLU A 672 13.24 5.36 1.74
CA GLU A 672 12.33 5.13 2.85
C GLU A 672 12.04 3.65 3.08
N GLN A 673 12.28 3.19 4.30
CA GLN A 673 12.10 1.79 4.68
C GLN A 673 10.64 1.34 4.56
N MET A 674 9.68 2.21 4.87
CA MET A 674 8.25 1.94 4.72
C MET A 674 7.87 1.61 3.28
N ILE A 675 8.23 2.48 2.34
CA ILE A 675 7.92 2.32 0.92
C ILE A 675 8.62 1.08 0.36
N LYS A 676 9.88 0.86 0.74
CA LYS A 676 10.67 -0.32 0.40
C LYS A 676 9.99 -1.61 0.85
N MET A 677 9.51 -1.66 2.11
CA MET A 677 8.84 -2.81 2.71
C MET A 677 7.51 -3.11 2.01
N ILE A 678 6.69 -2.08 1.75
CA ILE A 678 5.43 -2.21 1.02
C ILE A 678 5.68 -2.70 -0.41
N GLY A 679 6.65 -2.09 -1.12
CA GLY A 679 7.02 -2.49 -2.47
C GLY A 679 7.45 -3.96 -2.57
N PHE A 680 8.33 -4.40 -1.66
CA PHE A 680 8.76 -5.80 -1.56
C PHE A 680 7.58 -6.74 -1.24
N GLY A 681 6.80 -6.42 -0.20
CA GLY A 681 5.68 -7.24 0.24
C GLY A 681 4.64 -7.44 -0.85
N LEU A 682 4.28 -6.37 -1.57
CA LEU A 682 3.35 -6.45 -2.70
C LEU A 682 3.93 -7.22 -3.88
N ALA A 683 5.20 -7.01 -4.23
CA ALA A 683 5.85 -7.73 -5.31
C ALA A 683 5.89 -9.24 -5.06
N ILE A 684 6.31 -9.66 -3.86
CA ILE A 684 6.40 -11.07 -3.50
C ILE A 684 5.02 -11.72 -3.34
N ALA A 685 4.03 -10.98 -2.82
CA ALA A 685 2.66 -11.46 -2.70
C ALA A 685 2.04 -11.74 -4.08
N VAL A 686 2.22 -10.81 -5.04
CA VAL A 686 1.79 -11.01 -6.44
C VAL A 686 2.52 -12.19 -7.07
N PHE A 687 3.82 -12.37 -6.79
CA PHE A 687 4.57 -13.52 -7.28
C PHE A 687 3.98 -14.84 -6.75
N PHE A 688 3.73 -14.97 -5.46
CA PHE A 688 3.16 -16.18 -4.87
C PHE A 688 1.73 -16.44 -5.35
N ASP A 689 0.90 -15.39 -5.39
CA ASP A 689 -0.47 -15.53 -5.87
C ASP A 689 -0.51 -15.96 -7.35
N ALA A 690 0.14 -15.23 -8.23
CA ALA A 690 0.05 -15.48 -9.66
C ALA A 690 0.70 -16.81 -10.07
N PHE A 691 1.92 -17.09 -9.62
CA PHE A 691 2.68 -18.25 -10.11
C PHE A 691 2.46 -19.53 -9.32
N VAL A 692 2.31 -19.43 -7.99
CA VAL A 692 2.11 -20.64 -7.17
C VAL A 692 0.62 -20.92 -6.97
N VAL A 693 -0.16 -19.95 -6.52
CA VAL A 693 -1.57 -20.18 -6.26
C VAL A 693 -2.35 -20.34 -7.56
N ARG A 694 -2.29 -19.37 -8.47
CA ARG A 694 -3.12 -19.36 -9.69
C ARG A 694 -2.67 -20.32 -10.77
N MET A 695 -1.37 -20.39 -11.00
CA MET A 695 -0.85 -21.24 -12.09
C MET A 695 -0.64 -22.69 -11.68
N ALA A 696 -0.52 -23.01 -10.36
CA ALA A 696 -0.28 -24.37 -9.90
C ALA A 696 -1.40 -24.91 -8.99
N ILE A 697 -1.71 -24.26 -7.86
CA ILE A 697 -2.68 -24.75 -6.87
C ILE A 697 -4.10 -24.74 -7.43
N VAL A 698 -4.56 -23.65 -8.03
CA VAL A 698 -5.93 -23.50 -8.55
C VAL A 698 -6.28 -24.56 -9.59
N PRO A 699 -5.51 -24.78 -10.68
CA PRO A 699 -5.84 -25.83 -11.62
C PRO A 699 -5.72 -27.24 -11.04
N ALA A 700 -4.81 -27.47 -10.07
CA ALA A 700 -4.72 -28.75 -9.37
C ALA A 700 -5.97 -29.04 -8.55
N VAL A 701 -6.46 -28.08 -7.77
CA VAL A 701 -7.70 -28.20 -7.00
C VAL A 701 -8.92 -28.39 -7.90
N LEU A 702 -9.04 -27.61 -8.99
CA LEU A 702 -10.13 -27.76 -9.95
C LEU A 702 -10.12 -29.13 -10.64
N ALA A 703 -8.93 -29.67 -10.96
CA ALA A 703 -8.80 -31.01 -11.53
C ALA A 703 -9.24 -32.10 -10.55
N LEU A 704 -8.94 -31.94 -9.24
CA LEU A 704 -9.38 -32.87 -8.18
C LEU A 704 -10.87 -32.79 -7.91
N LEU A 705 -11.45 -31.60 -7.91
CA LEU A 705 -12.89 -31.39 -7.69
C LEU A 705 -13.74 -31.80 -8.89
N GLY A 706 -13.22 -31.68 -10.12
CA GLY A 706 -13.94 -32.02 -11.35
C GLY A 706 -15.28 -31.31 -11.46
N LYS A 707 -16.37 -32.02 -11.70
CA LYS A 707 -17.74 -31.46 -11.79
C LYS A 707 -18.22 -30.81 -10.49
N ARG A 708 -17.72 -31.24 -9.32
CA ARG A 708 -18.12 -30.67 -8.02
C ARG A 708 -17.64 -29.25 -7.84
N ALA A 709 -16.63 -28.81 -8.58
CA ALA A 709 -16.15 -27.43 -8.52
C ALA A 709 -17.25 -26.39 -8.82
N TRP A 710 -18.23 -26.75 -9.66
CA TRP A 710 -19.32 -25.87 -10.08
C TRP A 710 -20.64 -26.14 -9.33
N TRP A 711 -20.56 -26.79 -8.15
CA TRP A 711 -21.74 -27.11 -7.36
C TRP A 711 -22.26 -25.89 -6.60
N LEU A 712 -23.61 -25.67 -6.71
CA LEU A 712 -24.34 -24.67 -5.93
C LEU A 712 -25.63 -25.30 -5.41
N PRO A 713 -26.00 -25.10 -4.12
CA PRO A 713 -27.28 -25.54 -3.56
C PRO A 713 -28.46 -24.87 -4.30
N ARG A 714 -29.50 -25.64 -4.61
CA ARG A 714 -30.67 -25.15 -5.39
C ARG A 714 -31.39 -23.96 -4.74
N TRP A 715 -31.44 -23.88 -3.42
CA TRP A 715 -32.04 -22.77 -2.71
C TRP A 715 -31.24 -21.48 -2.90
N LEU A 716 -29.93 -21.58 -2.88
CA LEU A 716 -29.00 -20.47 -3.06
C LEU A 716 -28.98 -20.01 -4.54
N ASP A 717 -29.07 -20.95 -5.46
CA ASP A 717 -29.15 -20.68 -6.90
C ASP A 717 -30.40 -19.82 -7.27
N ARG A 718 -31.51 -19.98 -6.54
CA ARG A 718 -32.72 -19.16 -6.69
C ARG A 718 -32.63 -17.79 -6.03
N ALA A 719 -31.84 -17.68 -4.96
CA ALA A 719 -31.68 -16.42 -4.21
C ALA A 719 -30.68 -15.46 -4.85
N LEU A 720 -29.68 -15.99 -5.60
CA LEU A 720 -28.63 -15.18 -6.18
C LEU A 720 -29.08 -14.48 -7.46
N PRO A 721 -28.76 -13.19 -7.65
CA PRO A 721 -29.03 -12.46 -8.88
C PRO A 721 -28.20 -13.03 -10.06
N ASP A 722 -28.76 -12.97 -11.25
CA ASP A 722 -28.12 -13.45 -12.48
C ASP A 722 -27.32 -12.31 -13.15
N PHE A 723 -26.05 -12.21 -12.78
CA PHE A 723 -25.10 -11.28 -13.41
C PHE A 723 -24.43 -11.94 -14.61
N ASP A 724 -24.71 -11.44 -15.81
CA ASP A 724 -24.06 -11.85 -17.06
C ASP A 724 -22.63 -11.26 -17.12
N VAL A 725 -21.69 -11.91 -16.45
CA VAL A 725 -20.26 -11.54 -16.47
C VAL A 725 -19.59 -12.13 -17.71
N GLU A 726 -20.11 -13.24 -18.21
CA GLU A 726 -19.57 -14.00 -19.34
C GLU A 726 -19.96 -13.35 -20.69
N GLY A 727 -20.98 -12.48 -20.69
CA GLY A 727 -21.48 -11.82 -21.90
C GLY A 727 -22.37 -12.71 -22.79
N ASP A 728 -22.94 -13.78 -22.25
CA ASP A 728 -23.82 -14.69 -22.98
C ASP A 728 -25.07 -14.00 -23.54
N LYS A 729 -25.68 -13.11 -22.75
CA LYS A 729 -26.84 -12.29 -23.20
C LYS A 729 -26.43 -11.31 -24.30
N LEU A 730 -25.21 -10.75 -24.22
CA LEU A 730 -24.65 -9.90 -25.26
C LEU A 730 -24.45 -10.69 -26.57
N ARG A 731 -23.85 -11.89 -26.46
CA ARG A 731 -23.59 -12.75 -27.61
C ARG A 731 -24.88 -13.19 -28.30
N LYS A 732 -25.86 -13.67 -27.56
CA LYS A 732 -27.18 -14.03 -28.09
C LYS A 732 -27.88 -12.85 -28.77
N LYS A 733 -27.79 -11.64 -28.24
CA LYS A 733 -28.34 -10.44 -28.84
C LYS A 733 -27.66 -10.11 -30.17
N LEU A 734 -26.32 -10.15 -30.20
CA LEU A 734 -25.54 -9.83 -31.41
C LEU A 734 -25.68 -10.90 -32.49
N ASP A 735 -25.84 -12.17 -32.14
CA ASP A 735 -26.08 -13.26 -33.08
C ASP A 735 -27.51 -13.21 -33.60
N GLY A 736 -28.48 -12.80 -32.77
CA GLY A 736 -29.88 -12.55 -33.18
C GLY A 736 -30.01 -11.37 -34.18
N ASP A 737 -29.35 -10.23 -33.85
CA ASP A 737 -29.33 -9.05 -34.75
C ASP A 737 -28.62 -9.37 -36.06
N ALA A 738 -27.66 -10.27 -36.11
CA ALA A 738 -26.98 -10.73 -37.33
C ALA A 738 -27.89 -11.64 -38.18
N ALA A 739 -28.73 -12.49 -37.56
CA ALA A 739 -29.70 -13.35 -38.26
C ALA A 739 -30.84 -12.54 -38.84
N GLU A 740 -31.35 -11.54 -38.12
CA GLU A 740 -32.42 -10.63 -38.63
C GLU A 740 -31.91 -9.69 -39.75
N GLY A 741 -30.64 -9.23 -39.63
CA GLY A 741 -30.03 -8.41 -40.70
C GLY A 741 -29.67 -9.17 -41.97
N GLY A 742 -29.50 -10.50 -41.89
CA GLY A 742 -29.31 -11.40 -43.03
C GLY A 742 -30.57 -11.65 -43.81
N SER A 743 -31.73 -11.88 -43.16
CA SER A 743 -33.01 -12.14 -43.81
C SER A 743 -33.60 -10.92 -44.53
N GLY A 744 -33.32 -9.70 -44.05
CA GLY A 744 -33.78 -8.46 -44.68
C GLY A 744 -33.03 -8.04 -45.94
N LYS A 745 -31.87 -8.67 -46.26
CA LYS A 745 -31.13 -8.44 -47.52
C LYS A 745 -31.54 -9.40 -48.63
N GLU A 746 -31.93 -10.64 -48.31
CA GLU A 746 -32.42 -11.60 -49.31
C GLU A 746 -33.83 -11.28 -49.84
N GLU A 747 -34.70 -10.65 -49.03
CA GLU A 747 -36.03 -10.22 -49.48
C GLU A 747 -36.02 -8.98 -50.40
N ARG A 748 -34.95 -8.22 -50.50
CA ARG A 748 -34.84 -7.05 -51.40
C ARG A 748 -34.22 -7.35 -52.77
N GLU A 749 -33.57 -8.49 -52.97
CA GLU A 749 -33.06 -8.89 -54.28
C GLU A 749 -34.00 -9.74 -55.14
N THR A 750 -35.15 -10.22 -54.57
CA THR A 750 -36.13 -11.05 -55.30
C THR A 750 -37.32 -10.30 -55.83
N VAL A 751 -37.38 -8.96 -55.76
CA VAL A 751 -38.52 -8.13 -56.29
C VAL A 751 -38.06 -7.13 -57.35
N SER A 752 -37.06 -7.47 -58.17
CA SER A 752 -36.80 -6.71 -59.43
C SER A 752 -36.34 -7.66 -60.55
N VAL A 753 -37.30 -8.36 -61.17
CA VAL A 753 -37.25 -8.80 -62.55
C VAL A 753 -38.65 -8.56 -63.18
#